data_a91568b5737d7ba578a8ae89e4ad092e
#
_entry.id   a91568b5737d7ba578a8ae89e4ad092e
#
_cell.length_a   1.000
_cell.length_b   1.000
_cell.length_c   1.000
_cell.angle_alpha   90.00
_cell.angle_beta   90.00
_cell.angle_gamma   90.00
#
_symmetry.space_group_name_H-M   'P 1'
#
loop_
_entity.id
_entity.type
_entity.pdbx_description
1 polymer ?
#
loop_
_entity_poly.entity_id
_entity_poly.type
_entity_poly.pdbx_seq_one_letter_code
_entity_poly.pdbx_strand_id
1 'polypeptide(L)'
;RQMCIRDSYYISGDYTRQKGIRKGDDYEKYNIMTKLDIQAKEWLKIGLKGNYLGAKEWGVPARIQNATWMTPYSYTHARQPGYENWPNSRPDGNSASPFWGSGAGDSHLWTDDQKRNYNINGVAYAQVDFPFLQGLSYRVSLNARRNSAMRDVFNDPRIWVNTDNTADMDNPDKFGVNVEGYSYTQLSSTWNVDNIFTYTRDFKNHHVDAMIGYTREASNSELLRTDFKGFSVPTTLGVYKQDLANTRTIRRERTSSSAIGILTRVNYNYKSTYYANFTFRRDGYSAFSAGNKWGNFYGASAAWVLSNENFVKDNADWLDYLKLRFSWGQNGSRSVSPYATIGSVGTTYTWFGDSASGSAFGLVPSSLPNRSLTWATVEKFNVGIDYNVLAGRLGGAVDVYAGKTTDMLMDRSVPYPTGFQTAKANAGKVTNKGIEITLNSVNIDGDGKEKFRWETNVVFDLNRNEIKSLYGKNYKGEEADDVANAVAYGFDSYYALIIGKPIGAAYDLKKVGVFQSQEEVDNYVDKDGNKIMPNAVPGDLKFEDFNEDGKIDANDRQYLGSMDQLFTINLGNTLSYKNFSLYFNFRWMQGNDTHFLGYNPHAYSIGGSGAQLDAVDPWTPTNHTNDYPRYGYNNSLNYQYWSPRSFLKLKDLVFSYNFDQKLIKPYGIEGLRLYVSGTDLFTITGWTGLDPEDGGTIAGGPTSS
;
A
#
# COMPACT_ATOMS: atom_id res chain seq x y z
N ARG A 1 -30.98 4.59 -48.13
CA ARG A 1 -29.90 3.82 -47.47
C ARG A 1 -29.78 4.34 -46.08
N GLN A 2 -30.42 3.69 -45.10
CA GLN A 2 -30.14 3.91 -43.69
C GLN A 2 -28.75 3.31 -43.41
N MET A 3 -27.73 4.17 -43.26
CA MET A 3 -26.52 3.78 -42.58
C MET A 3 -26.85 3.69 -41.10
N CYS A 4 -26.99 2.47 -40.59
CA CYS A 4 -26.99 2.25 -39.15
C CYS A 4 -25.56 2.47 -38.63
N ILE A 5 -25.19 3.72 -38.47
CA ILE A 5 -23.95 4.10 -37.82
C ILE A 5 -24.21 3.90 -36.34
N ARG A 6 -23.59 2.88 -35.71
CA ARG A 6 -23.58 2.70 -34.26
C ARG A 6 -22.47 3.54 -33.66
N ASP A 7 -22.66 4.85 -33.72
CA ASP A 7 -21.76 5.76 -33.01
C ASP A 7 -22.22 5.86 -31.56
N SER A 8 -21.28 5.80 -30.65
CA SER A 8 -21.56 6.03 -29.23
C SER A 8 -20.66 7.12 -28.70
N TYR A 9 -21.24 8.02 -27.95
CA TYR A 9 -20.50 9.02 -27.19
C TYR A 9 -20.86 8.92 -25.72
N TYR A 10 -19.89 9.27 -24.90
CA TYR A 10 -20.07 9.34 -23.45
C TYR A 10 -19.32 10.56 -22.92
N ILE A 11 -19.97 11.33 -22.08
CA ILE A 11 -19.38 12.47 -21.39
C ILE A 11 -19.80 12.35 -19.92
N SER A 12 -18.85 12.44 -19.02
CA SER A 12 -19.12 12.54 -17.59
C SER A 12 -18.23 13.57 -16.94
N GLY A 13 -18.74 14.19 -15.88
CA GLY A 13 -18.00 15.08 -15.00
C GLY A 13 -18.31 14.72 -13.56
N ASP A 14 -17.29 14.69 -12.71
CA ASP A 14 -17.46 14.59 -11.27
C ASP A 14 -16.67 15.67 -10.56
N TYR A 15 -17.22 16.15 -9.48
CA TYR A 15 -16.60 17.06 -8.54
C TYR A 15 -16.71 16.49 -7.14
N THR A 16 -15.59 16.42 -6.45
CA THR A 16 -15.52 15.95 -5.07
C THR A 16 -14.81 17.02 -4.24
N ARG A 17 -15.40 17.40 -3.12
CA ARG A 17 -14.72 18.15 -2.07
C ARG A 17 -14.85 17.39 -0.77
N GLN A 18 -13.72 17.17 -0.11
CA GLN A 18 -13.63 16.43 1.13
C GLN A 18 -12.86 17.27 2.14
N LYS A 19 -13.44 17.43 3.32
CA LYS A 19 -12.74 17.90 4.51
C LYS A 19 -12.41 16.69 5.36
N GLY A 20 -11.14 16.54 5.73
CA GLY A 20 -10.73 15.48 6.62
C GLY A 20 -11.37 15.60 8.01
N ILE A 21 -11.38 14.50 8.74
CA ILE A 21 -11.84 14.48 10.16
C ILE A 21 -10.90 15.26 11.07
N ARG A 22 -9.65 15.43 10.66
CA ARG A 22 -8.66 16.27 11.32
C ARG A 22 -8.75 17.69 10.77
N LYS A 23 -8.68 18.68 11.64
CA LYS A 23 -8.60 20.09 11.21
C LYS A 23 -7.38 20.31 10.31
N GLY A 24 -7.52 21.10 9.26
CA GLY A 24 -6.44 21.45 8.37
C GLY A 24 -6.20 20.45 7.22
N ASP A 25 -7.15 19.57 6.95
CA ASP A 25 -7.07 18.58 5.86
C ASP A 25 -8.22 18.85 4.88
N ASP A 26 -7.89 19.42 3.72
CA ASP A 26 -8.84 19.78 2.66
C ASP A 26 -8.37 19.19 1.33
N TYR A 27 -9.30 18.55 0.62
CA TYR A 27 -9.09 17.95 -0.69
C TYR A 27 -10.20 18.34 -1.65
N GLU A 28 -9.82 18.68 -2.85
CA GLU A 28 -10.73 19.01 -3.94
C GLU A 28 -10.29 18.30 -5.22
N LYS A 29 -11.24 17.68 -5.92
CA LYS A 29 -11.00 16.98 -7.17
C LYS A 29 -12.11 17.27 -8.17
N TYR A 30 -11.74 17.45 -9.41
CA TYR A 30 -12.63 17.47 -10.55
C TYR A 30 -12.09 16.58 -11.66
N ASN A 31 -12.99 15.84 -12.28
CA ASN A 31 -12.65 14.89 -13.32
C ASN A 31 -13.65 15.01 -14.45
N ILE A 32 -13.14 15.07 -15.68
CA ILE A 32 -13.95 15.11 -16.90
C ILE A 32 -13.47 13.98 -17.80
N MET A 33 -14.40 13.14 -18.22
CA MET A 33 -14.12 12.04 -19.14
C MET A 33 -15.01 12.14 -20.37
N THR A 34 -14.40 11.96 -21.52
CA THR A 34 -15.10 11.88 -22.81
C THR A 34 -14.69 10.59 -23.50
N LYS A 35 -15.65 9.94 -24.18
CA LYS A 35 -15.41 8.77 -25.01
C LYS A 35 -16.23 8.89 -26.27
N LEU A 36 -15.63 8.56 -27.40
CA LEU A 36 -16.27 8.52 -28.72
C LEU A 36 -15.84 7.24 -29.41
N ASP A 37 -16.80 6.40 -29.81
CA ASP A 37 -16.57 5.23 -30.63
C ASP A 37 -17.40 5.39 -31.92
N ILE A 38 -16.73 5.31 -33.07
CA ILE A 38 -17.30 5.50 -34.40
C ILE A 38 -17.09 4.22 -35.22
N GLN A 39 -18.17 3.68 -35.78
CA GLN A 39 -18.11 2.65 -36.79
C GLN A 39 -18.04 3.35 -38.16
N ALA A 40 -16.85 3.81 -38.57
CA ALA A 40 -16.64 4.62 -39.79
C ALA A 40 -16.96 3.83 -41.08
N LYS A 41 -16.74 2.51 -41.07
CA LYS A 41 -17.10 1.53 -42.10
C LYS A 41 -17.43 0.21 -41.43
N GLU A 42 -18.09 -0.72 -42.12
CA GLU A 42 -18.32 -2.07 -41.58
C GLU A 42 -17.05 -2.76 -41.10
N TRP A 43 -15.93 -2.44 -41.74
CA TRP A 43 -14.61 -3.00 -41.47
C TRP A 43 -13.68 -2.05 -40.68
N LEU A 44 -14.12 -0.81 -40.33
CA LEU A 44 -13.26 0.19 -39.68
C LEU A 44 -13.95 0.81 -38.47
N LYS A 45 -13.40 0.58 -37.29
CA LYS A 45 -13.76 1.23 -36.03
C LYS A 45 -12.68 2.21 -35.62
N ILE A 46 -13.08 3.38 -35.14
CA ILE A 46 -12.18 4.40 -34.60
C ILE A 46 -12.72 4.83 -33.23
N GLY A 47 -11.85 4.93 -32.24
CA GLY A 47 -12.26 5.40 -30.93
C GLY A 47 -11.29 6.40 -30.35
N LEU A 48 -11.86 7.35 -29.61
CA LEU A 48 -11.13 8.36 -28.85
C LEU A 48 -11.67 8.37 -27.41
N LYS A 49 -10.75 8.41 -26.45
CA LYS A 49 -11.07 8.60 -25.04
C LYS A 49 -10.15 9.67 -24.49
N GLY A 50 -10.71 10.66 -23.84
CA GLY A 50 -9.99 11.69 -23.11
C GLY A 50 -10.41 11.69 -21.64
N ASN A 51 -9.46 11.86 -20.75
CA ASN A 51 -9.72 12.05 -19.33
C ASN A 51 -8.84 13.18 -18.81
N TYR A 52 -9.43 14.15 -18.14
CA TYR A 52 -8.74 15.20 -17.42
C TYR A 52 -9.11 15.14 -15.95
N LEU A 53 -8.11 15.06 -15.09
CA LEU A 53 -8.27 15.08 -13.65
C LEU A 53 -7.42 16.21 -13.08
N GLY A 54 -8.05 17.10 -12.33
CA GLY A 54 -7.39 18.12 -11.50
C GLY A 54 -7.69 17.83 -10.04
N ALA A 55 -6.66 17.81 -9.21
CA ALA A 55 -6.81 17.66 -7.77
C ALA A 55 -5.95 18.69 -7.05
N LYS A 56 -6.50 19.22 -5.96
CA LYS A 56 -5.84 20.13 -5.05
C LYS A 56 -6.01 19.61 -3.63
N GLU A 57 -4.91 19.53 -2.92
CA GLU A 57 -4.85 19.22 -1.51
C GLU A 57 -4.12 20.37 -0.83
N TRP A 58 -4.65 20.89 0.25
CA TRP A 58 -4.05 21.99 0.98
C TRP A 58 -4.30 21.87 2.47
N GLY A 59 -3.40 22.49 3.21
CA GLY A 59 -3.38 22.47 4.65
C GLY A 59 -2.48 21.38 5.22
N VAL A 60 -2.22 21.50 6.49
CA VAL A 60 -1.44 20.53 7.27
C VAL A 60 -2.36 19.98 8.35
N PRO A 61 -2.70 18.70 8.31
CA PRO A 61 -3.64 18.12 9.26
C PRO A 61 -3.06 18.10 10.67
N ALA A 62 -3.91 18.31 11.67
CA ALA A 62 -3.56 18.19 13.07
C ALA A 62 -2.95 16.82 13.38
N ARG A 63 -1.87 16.80 14.17
CA ARG A 63 -1.11 15.59 14.49
C ARG A 63 -1.76 14.87 15.68
N ILE A 64 -2.58 13.86 15.43
CA ILE A 64 -3.24 13.06 16.47
C ILE A 64 -2.21 12.42 17.42
N GLN A 65 -1.08 11.96 16.89
CA GLN A 65 0.01 11.39 17.69
C GLN A 65 0.50 12.35 18.77
N ASN A 66 0.63 13.64 18.45
CA ASN A 66 1.04 14.62 19.45
C ASN A 66 0.00 14.76 20.57
N ALA A 67 -1.30 14.60 20.26
CA ALA A 67 -2.35 14.64 21.28
C ALA A 67 -2.23 13.48 22.27
N THR A 68 -1.78 12.31 21.84
CA THR A 68 -1.58 11.14 22.71
C THR A 68 -0.36 11.28 23.62
N TRP A 69 0.60 12.13 23.26
CA TRP A 69 1.83 12.37 24.03
C TRP A 69 1.72 13.57 24.97
N MET A 70 0.74 14.45 24.77
CA MET A 70 0.55 15.59 25.66
C MET A 70 -0.09 15.20 26.98
N THR A 71 0.37 15.81 28.06
CA THR A 71 -0.31 15.68 29.34
C THR A 71 -1.65 16.42 29.31
N PRO A 72 -2.68 15.96 30.06
CA PRO A 72 -3.97 16.65 30.12
C PRO A 72 -3.90 18.08 30.67
N TYR A 73 -2.82 18.41 31.40
CA TYR A 73 -2.59 19.72 32.00
C TYR A 73 -1.79 20.66 31.11
N SER A 74 -1.34 20.18 29.95
CA SER A 74 -0.52 20.99 29.02
C SER A 74 -1.37 21.99 28.27
N TYR A 75 -0.80 23.17 28.05
CA TYR A 75 -1.45 24.19 27.23
C TYR A 75 -1.25 23.91 25.74
N THR A 76 -2.33 23.86 25.01
CA THR A 76 -2.28 23.66 23.55
C THR A 76 -1.86 24.92 22.80
N HIS A 77 -1.96 26.08 23.44
CA HIS A 77 -1.64 27.39 22.85
C HIS A 77 -0.63 28.15 23.72
N ALA A 78 0.09 29.07 23.14
CA ALA A 78 1.08 29.89 23.85
C ALA A 78 0.36 30.79 24.88
N ARG A 79 1.01 30.96 26.05
CA ARG A 79 0.48 31.77 27.17
C ARG A 79 0.95 33.24 27.11
N GLN A 80 1.84 33.57 26.20
CA GLN A 80 2.41 34.90 26.14
C GLN A 80 1.40 35.90 25.58
N PRO A 81 1.32 37.10 26.14
CA PRO A 81 0.46 38.18 25.60
C PRO A 81 0.77 38.47 24.14
N GLY A 82 -0.29 38.45 23.31
CA GLY A 82 -0.19 38.65 21.84
C GLY A 82 0.05 37.36 21.04
N TYR A 83 0.21 36.21 21.72
CA TYR A 83 0.42 34.90 21.05
C TYR A 83 -0.60 33.83 21.48
N GLU A 84 -1.70 34.25 22.06
CA GLU A 84 -2.70 33.36 22.68
C GLU A 84 -3.34 32.40 21.67
N ASN A 85 -3.35 32.76 20.40
CA ASN A 85 -3.90 31.94 19.32
C ASN A 85 -2.84 31.03 18.66
N TRP A 86 -1.60 31.04 19.14
CA TRP A 86 -0.53 30.25 18.57
C TRP A 86 -0.45 28.87 19.24
N PRO A 87 -0.33 27.79 18.46
CA PRO A 87 -0.09 26.48 19.05
C PRO A 87 1.27 26.47 19.76
N ASN A 88 1.29 26.00 20.98
CA ASN A 88 2.53 25.82 21.70
C ASN A 88 3.32 24.65 21.08
N SER A 89 4.58 24.88 20.74
CA SER A 89 5.44 23.85 20.17
C SER A 89 5.73 22.71 21.15
N ARG A 90 5.88 23.03 22.43
CA ARG A 90 6.14 22.06 23.51
C ARG A 90 5.50 22.52 24.82
N PRO A 91 4.18 22.32 24.99
CA PRO A 91 3.45 22.85 26.15
C PRO A 91 3.90 22.29 27.49
N ASP A 92 4.41 21.07 27.51
CA ASP A 92 4.93 20.37 28.69
C ASP A 92 6.47 20.30 28.73
N GLY A 93 7.14 20.96 27.80
CA GLY A 93 8.58 20.91 27.64
C GLY A 93 9.08 19.66 26.87
N ASN A 94 8.27 18.64 26.69
CA ASN A 94 8.65 17.37 26.08
C ASN A 94 7.85 17.01 24.82
N SER A 95 6.58 17.47 24.71
CA SER A 95 5.67 17.07 23.63
C SER A 95 5.09 18.27 22.90
N ALA A 96 5.08 18.19 21.56
CA ALA A 96 4.51 19.23 20.73
C ALA A 96 2.98 19.21 20.75
N SER A 97 2.36 20.38 20.67
CA SER A 97 0.90 20.51 20.53
C SER A 97 0.41 19.75 19.28
N PRO A 98 -0.75 19.06 19.33
CA PRO A 98 -1.34 18.44 18.15
C PRO A 98 -1.64 19.45 17.03
N PHE A 99 -1.78 20.71 17.35
CA PHE A 99 -2.01 21.79 16.38
C PHE A 99 -0.72 22.43 15.87
N TRP A 100 0.44 22.06 16.43
CA TRP A 100 1.71 22.63 15.99
C TRP A 100 2.03 22.24 14.55
N GLY A 101 2.31 23.24 13.71
CA GLY A 101 2.57 23.04 12.29
C GLY A 101 1.35 22.53 11.49
N SER A 102 0.15 22.49 12.08
CA SER A 102 -1.07 22.10 11.39
C SER A 102 -1.79 23.31 10.77
N GLY A 103 -2.58 23.09 9.74
CA GLY A 103 -3.50 24.09 9.18
C GLY A 103 -4.75 24.36 10.04
N ALA A 104 -4.78 23.92 11.30
CA ALA A 104 -5.93 24.06 12.17
C ALA A 104 -6.06 25.49 12.78
N GLY A 105 -7.23 26.08 12.70
CA GLY A 105 -7.47 27.46 13.16
C GLY A 105 -6.85 28.48 12.19
N ASP A 106 -6.26 29.55 12.71
CA ASP A 106 -5.57 30.58 11.93
C ASP A 106 -4.14 30.14 11.48
N SER A 107 -3.80 28.92 11.66
CA SER A 107 -2.47 28.34 11.41
C SER A 107 -2.15 28.17 9.91
N HIS A 108 -3.11 28.38 8.99
CA HIS A 108 -2.80 28.56 7.57
C HIS A 108 -1.83 29.73 7.34
N LEU A 109 -1.65 30.58 8.33
CA LEU A 109 -0.66 31.65 8.33
C LEU A 109 0.77 31.14 8.60
N TRP A 110 0.96 29.88 9.07
CA TRP A 110 2.25 29.41 9.59
C TRP A 110 2.89 28.30 8.78
N THR A 111 2.06 27.39 8.25
CA THR A 111 2.52 26.41 7.26
C THR A 111 1.56 26.41 6.09
N ASP A 112 2.06 26.81 4.96
CA ASP A 112 1.35 26.66 3.70
C ASP A 112 1.89 25.39 3.01
N ASP A 113 1.03 24.39 2.85
CA ASP A 113 1.33 23.17 2.10
C ASP A 113 0.23 22.96 1.07
N GLN A 114 0.57 23.22 -0.17
CA GLN A 114 -0.34 23.10 -1.30
C GLN A 114 0.19 22.08 -2.29
N LYS A 115 -0.58 21.01 -2.52
CA LYS A 115 -0.33 20.04 -3.58
C LYS A 115 -1.35 20.22 -4.69
N ARG A 116 -0.89 20.21 -5.92
CA ARG A 116 -1.72 20.31 -7.12
C ARG A 116 -1.30 19.22 -8.10
N ASN A 117 -2.25 18.40 -8.49
CA ASN A 117 -2.03 17.34 -9.45
C ASN A 117 -2.95 17.51 -10.65
N TYR A 118 -2.40 17.56 -11.84
CA TYR A 118 -3.12 17.58 -13.10
C TYR A 118 -2.73 16.39 -13.94
N ASN A 119 -3.71 15.59 -14.32
CA ASN A 119 -3.50 14.41 -15.13
C ASN A 119 -4.36 14.48 -16.38
N ILE A 120 -3.71 14.42 -17.54
CA ILE A 120 -4.35 14.32 -18.84
C ILE A 120 -4.01 12.95 -19.40
N ASN A 121 -5.03 12.18 -19.74
CA ASN A 121 -4.90 10.88 -20.37
C ASN A 121 -5.72 10.83 -21.65
N GLY A 122 -5.10 10.47 -22.76
CA GLY A 122 -5.74 10.32 -24.07
C GLY A 122 -5.50 8.92 -24.60
N VAL A 123 -6.54 8.28 -25.13
CA VAL A 123 -6.44 7.01 -25.86
C VAL A 123 -7.09 7.19 -27.21
N ALA A 124 -6.35 6.89 -28.28
CA ALA A 124 -6.87 6.80 -29.64
C ALA A 124 -6.65 5.39 -30.17
N TYR A 125 -7.62 4.84 -30.87
CA TYR A 125 -7.44 3.56 -31.54
C TYR A 125 -8.13 3.51 -32.90
N ALA A 126 -7.57 2.69 -33.78
CA ALA A 126 -8.22 2.25 -35.00
C ALA A 126 -8.18 0.71 -35.07
N GLN A 127 -9.29 0.12 -35.42
CA GLN A 127 -9.42 -1.31 -35.63
C GLN A 127 -9.95 -1.58 -37.04
N VAL A 128 -9.24 -2.45 -37.73
CA VAL A 128 -9.61 -2.94 -39.07
C VAL A 128 -10.02 -4.40 -38.94
N ASP A 129 -11.25 -4.71 -39.28
CA ASP A 129 -11.76 -6.07 -39.42
C ASP A 129 -11.62 -6.45 -40.92
N PHE A 130 -10.77 -7.44 -41.25
CA PHE A 130 -10.43 -7.75 -42.65
C PHE A 130 -11.56 -8.50 -43.36
N PRO A 131 -12.22 -7.90 -44.37
CA PRO A 131 -13.37 -8.54 -45.03
C PRO A 131 -13.00 -9.81 -45.83
N PHE A 132 -11.75 -9.92 -46.30
CA PHE A 132 -11.27 -11.05 -47.09
C PHE A 132 -10.88 -12.27 -46.22
N LEU A 133 -10.71 -12.10 -44.90
CA LEU A 133 -10.41 -13.18 -43.96
C LEU A 133 -11.27 -13.02 -42.72
N GLN A 134 -12.41 -13.69 -42.74
CA GLN A 134 -13.36 -13.63 -41.63
C GLN A 134 -12.71 -14.04 -40.29
N GLY A 135 -12.86 -13.18 -39.29
CA GLY A 135 -12.31 -13.39 -37.96
C GLY A 135 -10.93 -12.76 -37.73
N LEU A 136 -10.25 -12.27 -38.77
CA LEU A 136 -9.01 -11.54 -38.61
C LEU A 136 -9.29 -10.05 -38.37
N SER A 137 -8.70 -9.49 -37.33
CA SER A 137 -8.69 -8.05 -37.07
C SER A 137 -7.30 -7.55 -36.70
N TYR A 138 -7.05 -6.29 -37.02
CA TYR A 138 -5.87 -5.56 -36.57
C TYR A 138 -6.28 -4.30 -35.85
N ARG A 139 -5.73 -4.10 -34.65
CA ARG A 139 -5.96 -2.90 -33.86
C ARG A 139 -4.64 -2.23 -33.51
N VAL A 140 -4.55 -0.96 -33.83
CA VAL A 140 -3.52 -0.06 -33.30
C VAL A 140 -4.14 0.86 -32.26
N SER A 141 -3.48 1.01 -31.12
CA SER A 141 -3.89 1.97 -30.08
C SER A 141 -2.71 2.77 -29.58
N LEU A 142 -2.93 4.06 -29.42
CA LEU A 142 -2.01 5.00 -28.78
C LEU A 142 -2.64 5.45 -27.46
N ASN A 143 -1.93 5.25 -26.38
CA ASN A 143 -2.26 5.83 -25.08
C ASN A 143 -1.16 6.83 -24.71
N ALA A 144 -1.54 8.06 -24.40
CA ALA A 144 -0.63 9.12 -23.95
C ALA A 144 -1.14 9.74 -22.66
N ARG A 145 -0.27 9.79 -21.67
CA ARG A 145 -0.56 10.36 -20.36
C ARG A 145 0.45 11.42 -20.00
N ARG A 146 -0.03 12.55 -19.52
CA ARG A 146 0.81 13.60 -18.92
C ARG A 146 0.31 13.91 -17.53
N ASN A 147 1.21 13.85 -16.56
CA ASN A 147 0.97 14.20 -15.18
C ASN A 147 1.86 15.40 -14.80
N SER A 148 1.25 16.41 -14.18
CA SER A 148 1.94 17.56 -13.59
C SER A 148 1.64 17.57 -12.10
N ALA A 149 2.63 17.29 -11.28
CA ALA A 149 2.55 17.36 -9.81
C ALA A 149 3.33 18.61 -9.36
N MET A 150 2.68 19.45 -8.60
CA MET A 150 3.26 20.66 -8.01
C MET A 150 3.02 20.65 -6.52
N ARG A 151 4.02 21.04 -5.74
CA ARG A 151 3.84 21.24 -4.30
C ARG A 151 4.65 22.43 -3.86
N ASP A 152 4.00 23.28 -3.09
CA ASP A 152 4.58 24.45 -2.46
C ASP A 152 4.45 24.27 -0.96
N VAL A 153 5.58 24.33 -0.25
CA VAL A 153 5.63 24.24 1.21
C VAL A 153 6.39 25.45 1.74
N PHE A 154 5.80 26.15 2.67
CA PHE A 154 6.41 27.23 3.39
C PHE A 154 6.12 27.09 4.87
N ASN A 155 7.15 27.05 5.69
CA ASN A 155 7.06 27.07 7.13
C ASN A 155 7.39 28.49 7.63
N ASP A 156 6.40 29.14 8.24
CA ASP A 156 6.57 30.45 8.83
C ASP A 156 7.60 30.38 9.99
N PRO A 157 8.47 31.38 10.17
CA PRO A 157 9.47 31.41 11.24
C PRO A 157 8.84 31.23 12.63
N ARG A 158 7.64 31.65 12.79
CA ARG A 158 6.90 31.59 14.05
C ARG A 158 6.61 30.15 14.52
N ILE A 159 6.71 29.14 13.62
CA ILE A 159 6.55 27.72 13.96
C ILE A 159 7.80 27.18 14.65
N TRP A 160 8.97 27.70 14.35
CA TRP A 160 10.25 27.21 14.83
C TRP A 160 10.76 27.98 16.04
N VAL A 161 9.91 28.14 17.03
CA VAL A 161 10.41 28.57 18.34
C VAL A 161 11.02 27.34 19.03
N ASN A 162 12.26 27.11 18.66
CA ASN A 162 13.31 26.44 19.43
C ASN A 162 13.30 24.92 19.60
N THR A 163 14.30 24.29 18.98
CA THR A 163 14.79 22.95 19.34
C THR A 163 15.72 22.98 20.59
N ASP A 164 16.14 24.14 21.05
CA ASP A 164 17.17 24.28 22.08
C ASP A 164 16.72 24.84 23.43
N ASN A 165 15.47 24.64 23.83
CA ASN A 165 14.92 24.95 25.16
C ASN A 165 15.12 26.41 25.67
N THR A 166 15.65 27.31 24.87
CA THR A 166 15.79 28.71 25.21
C THR A 166 14.92 29.52 24.24
N ALA A 167 13.60 29.42 24.41
CA ALA A 167 12.65 30.27 23.72
C ALA A 167 12.84 31.72 24.16
N ASP A 168 13.74 32.39 23.53
CA ASP A 168 13.80 33.83 23.55
C ASP A 168 12.77 34.36 22.55
N MET A 169 11.48 34.16 22.89
CA MET A 169 10.37 34.68 22.09
C MET A 169 10.37 36.21 22.06
N ASP A 170 11.17 36.84 22.95
CA ASP A 170 11.30 38.29 23.03
C ASP A 170 12.32 38.84 22.03
N ASN A 171 13.04 37.97 21.27
CA ASN A 171 14.04 38.42 20.31
C ASN A 171 13.53 38.19 18.85
N PRO A 172 12.89 39.22 18.22
CA PRO A 172 12.42 39.16 16.85
C PRO A 172 13.53 38.88 15.83
N ASP A 173 14.79 39.13 16.14
CA ASP A 173 15.94 38.91 15.24
C ASP A 173 16.25 37.42 15.03
N LYS A 174 15.78 36.56 15.92
CA LYS A 174 15.93 35.10 15.78
C LYS A 174 14.82 34.45 14.94
N PHE A 175 13.73 35.14 14.65
CA PHE A 175 12.59 34.59 13.91
C PHE A 175 12.87 34.27 12.43
N GLY A 176 13.84 34.92 11.80
CA GLY A 176 14.12 34.71 10.37
C GLY A 176 15.08 33.56 10.04
N VAL A 177 15.84 33.06 11.02
CA VAL A 177 16.99 32.20 10.74
C VAL A 177 16.59 30.78 10.32
N ASN A 178 15.44 30.31 10.75
CA ASN A 178 14.98 28.92 10.55
C ASN A 178 13.76 28.78 9.63
N VAL A 179 13.35 29.85 8.94
CA VAL A 179 12.32 29.73 7.91
C VAL A 179 12.81 28.86 6.79
N GLU A 180 12.10 27.84 6.48
CA GLU A 180 12.42 26.97 5.37
C GLU A 180 11.19 26.56 4.58
N GLY A 181 11.40 26.18 3.37
CA GLY A 181 10.37 25.66 2.52
C GLY A 181 10.94 25.13 1.23
N TYR A 182 10.04 24.66 0.41
CA TYR A 182 10.40 24.24 -0.94
C TYR A 182 9.23 24.38 -1.90
N SER A 183 9.56 24.53 -3.15
CA SER A 183 8.60 24.32 -4.24
C SER A 183 9.15 23.32 -5.23
N TYR A 184 8.29 22.46 -5.74
CA TYR A 184 8.66 21.60 -6.86
C TYR A 184 7.57 21.51 -7.91
N THR A 185 8.03 21.31 -9.13
CA THR A 185 7.20 20.89 -10.26
C THR A 185 7.79 19.63 -10.86
N GLN A 186 6.99 18.58 -10.91
CA GLN A 186 7.33 17.33 -11.56
C GLN A 186 6.42 17.10 -12.76
N LEU A 187 7.00 16.98 -13.93
CA LEU A 187 6.31 16.69 -15.18
C LEU A 187 6.65 15.26 -15.60
N SER A 188 5.65 14.41 -15.67
CA SER A 188 5.81 13.04 -16.15
C SER A 188 4.98 12.81 -17.40
N SER A 189 5.56 12.24 -18.42
CA SER A 189 4.91 11.89 -19.67
C SER A 189 5.17 10.42 -19.99
N THR A 190 4.13 9.68 -20.22
CA THR A 190 4.20 8.26 -20.62
C THR A 190 3.34 8.07 -21.86
N TRP A 191 3.85 7.35 -22.84
CA TRP A 191 3.05 6.90 -23.96
C TRP A 191 3.32 5.44 -24.25
N ASN A 192 2.30 4.75 -24.74
CA ASN A 192 2.46 3.41 -25.30
C ASN A 192 1.67 3.29 -26.59
N VAL A 193 2.24 2.51 -27.51
CA VAL A 193 1.59 2.10 -28.76
C VAL A 193 1.49 0.59 -28.76
N ASP A 194 0.28 0.09 -28.96
CA ASP A 194 -0.01 -1.33 -29.04
C ASP A 194 -0.50 -1.65 -30.47
N ASN A 195 0.10 -2.66 -31.06
CA ASN A 195 -0.27 -3.21 -32.36
C ASN A 195 -0.69 -4.66 -32.12
N ILE A 196 -1.94 -4.99 -32.38
CA ILE A 196 -2.51 -6.28 -32.04
C ILE A 196 -3.24 -6.85 -33.26
N PHE A 197 -2.82 -8.02 -33.70
CA PHE A 197 -3.57 -8.87 -34.61
C PHE A 197 -4.32 -9.92 -33.80
N THR A 198 -5.58 -10.10 -34.09
CA THR A 198 -6.43 -11.12 -33.47
C THR A 198 -7.14 -11.90 -34.56
N TYR A 199 -7.14 -13.22 -34.44
CA TYR A 199 -7.87 -14.13 -35.30
C TYR A 199 -8.81 -14.98 -34.45
N THR A 200 -10.12 -14.81 -34.62
CA THR A 200 -11.16 -15.55 -33.89
C THR A 200 -12.06 -16.26 -34.87
N ARG A 201 -12.21 -17.57 -34.73
CA ARG A 201 -13.03 -18.35 -35.64
C ARG A 201 -13.61 -19.61 -35.00
N ASP A 202 -14.82 -19.92 -35.40
CA ASP A 202 -15.53 -21.16 -35.09
C ASP A 202 -15.46 -22.13 -36.27
N PHE A 203 -15.08 -23.38 -35.99
CA PHE A 203 -15.05 -24.50 -36.95
C PHE A 203 -15.87 -25.64 -36.39
N LYS A 204 -17.17 -25.67 -36.66
CA LYS A 204 -18.11 -26.65 -36.08
C LYS A 204 -18.04 -26.63 -34.54
N ASN A 205 -17.35 -27.62 -33.97
CA ASN A 205 -17.21 -27.79 -32.53
C ASN A 205 -15.93 -27.18 -31.95
N HIS A 206 -15.11 -26.56 -32.77
CA HIS A 206 -13.82 -25.99 -32.39
C HIS A 206 -13.91 -24.47 -32.43
N HIS A 207 -13.47 -23.83 -31.38
CA HIS A 207 -13.29 -22.39 -31.30
C HIS A 207 -11.81 -22.06 -31.11
N VAL A 208 -11.26 -21.20 -31.95
CA VAL A 208 -9.89 -20.72 -31.87
C VAL A 208 -9.89 -19.20 -31.76
N ASP A 209 -9.15 -18.67 -30.77
CA ASP A 209 -8.82 -17.25 -30.65
C ASP A 209 -7.30 -17.14 -30.52
N ALA A 210 -6.66 -16.56 -31.49
CA ALA A 210 -5.22 -16.38 -31.54
C ALA A 210 -4.88 -14.89 -31.63
N MET A 211 -3.88 -14.46 -30.89
CA MET A 211 -3.44 -13.07 -30.84
C MET A 211 -1.93 -12.99 -30.91
N ILE A 212 -1.42 -12.05 -31.71
CA ILE A 212 -0.03 -11.60 -31.66
C ILE A 212 -0.01 -10.09 -31.51
N GLY A 213 0.81 -9.60 -30.59
CA GLY A 213 0.91 -8.18 -30.28
C GLY A 213 2.35 -7.70 -30.20
N TYR A 214 2.55 -6.46 -30.60
CA TYR A 214 3.78 -5.70 -30.40
C TYR A 214 3.44 -4.42 -29.65
N THR A 215 4.07 -4.21 -28.50
CA THR A 215 3.87 -3.04 -27.67
C THR A 215 5.17 -2.27 -27.52
N ARG A 216 5.09 -0.94 -27.49
CA ARG A 216 6.21 -0.05 -27.20
C ARG A 216 5.77 1.04 -26.24
N GLU A 217 6.52 1.23 -25.18
CA GLU A 217 6.28 2.21 -24.13
C GLU A 217 7.52 3.09 -23.93
N ALA A 218 7.30 4.37 -23.64
CA ALA A 218 8.34 5.25 -23.13
C ALA A 218 7.77 6.17 -22.05
N SER A 219 8.57 6.39 -21.02
CA SER A 219 8.26 7.27 -19.88
C SER A 219 9.41 8.24 -19.67
N ASN A 220 9.07 9.52 -19.49
CA ASN A 220 10.01 10.59 -19.13
C ASN A 220 9.46 11.33 -17.92
N SER A 221 10.30 11.64 -16.96
CA SER A 221 9.95 12.47 -15.80
C SER A 221 11.02 13.53 -15.61
N GLU A 222 10.59 14.76 -15.41
CA GLU A 222 11.47 15.90 -15.07
C GLU A 222 10.98 16.50 -13.76
N LEU A 223 11.90 16.72 -12.83
CA LEU A 223 11.69 17.39 -11.56
C LEU A 223 12.51 18.66 -11.54
N LEU A 224 11.85 19.77 -11.22
CA LEU A 224 12.51 20.99 -10.79
C LEU A 224 12.09 21.27 -9.34
N ARG A 225 13.06 21.34 -8.43
CA ARG A 225 12.81 21.62 -7.03
C ARG A 225 13.72 22.76 -6.56
N THR A 226 13.16 23.70 -5.83
CA THR A 226 13.88 24.74 -5.13
C THR A 226 13.62 24.60 -3.65
N ASP A 227 14.66 24.32 -2.89
CA ASP A 227 14.67 24.37 -1.42
C ASP A 227 15.23 25.73 -1.01
N PHE A 228 14.58 26.39 -0.06
CA PHE A 228 14.99 27.71 0.41
C PHE A 228 14.99 27.76 1.94
N LYS A 229 15.94 28.51 2.51
CA LYS A 229 16.12 28.59 3.95
C LYS A 229 16.65 29.95 4.36
N GLY A 230 16.16 30.43 5.53
CA GLY A 230 16.54 31.69 6.16
C GLY A 230 16.03 32.92 5.40
N PHE A 231 15.43 33.82 6.11
CA PHE A 231 14.98 35.11 5.55
C PHE A 231 15.50 36.24 6.45
N SER A 232 16.10 37.25 5.84
CA SER A 232 16.62 38.42 6.57
C SER A 232 15.52 39.38 7.02
N VAL A 233 14.31 39.20 6.49
CA VAL A 233 13.14 40.03 6.85
C VAL A 233 11.91 39.11 7.00
N PRO A 234 11.02 39.36 7.96
CA PRO A 234 9.75 38.67 8.05
C PRO A 234 8.97 38.85 6.76
N THR A 235 8.42 37.77 6.23
CA THR A 235 7.59 37.85 5.03
C THR A 235 6.30 37.08 5.22
N THR A 236 5.17 37.74 4.91
CA THR A 236 3.85 37.13 4.81
C THR A 236 3.55 36.61 3.41
N LEU A 237 4.48 36.79 2.47
CA LEU A 237 4.32 36.38 1.09
C LEU A 237 4.67 34.92 0.84
N GLY A 238 5.21 34.26 1.85
CA GLY A 238 5.45 32.83 1.84
C GLY A 238 6.32 32.36 0.68
N VAL A 239 5.93 31.27 0.06
CA VAL A 239 6.62 30.64 -1.07
C VAL A 239 6.82 31.54 -2.28
N TYR A 240 6.03 32.60 -2.43
CA TYR A 240 6.14 33.54 -3.56
C TYR A 240 7.33 34.50 -3.47
N LYS A 241 8.05 34.50 -2.32
CA LYS A 241 9.22 35.35 -2.09
C LYS A 241 10.48 34.55 -1.77
N GLN A 242 10.67 33.44 -2.45
CA GLN A 242 11.89 32.60 -2.36
C GLN A 242 13.19 33.38 -2.68
N ASP A 243 13.09 34.45 -3.47
CA ASP A 243 14.21 35.33 -3.82
C ASP A 243 14.79 36.05 -2.61
N LEU A 244 14.04 36.23 -1.52
CA LEU A 244 14.52 36.82 -0.27
C LEU A 244 15.23 35.84 0.68
N ALA A 245 15.21 34.55 0.36
CA ALA A 245 15.88 33.54 1.20
C ALA A 245 17.40 33.66 1.14
N ASN A 246 18.05 33.52 2.28
CA ASN A 246 19.52 33.58 2.39
C ASN A 246 20.20 32.44 1.64
N THR A 247 19.58 31.24 1.68
CA THR A 247 20.09 30.04 0.98
C THR A 247 19.02 29.48 0.06
N ARG A 248 19.40 29.16 -1.16
CA ARG A 248 18.55 28.53 -2.17
C ARG A 248 19.32 27.40 -2.82
N THR A 249 18.74 26.21 -2.82
CA THR A 249 19.28 25.04 -3.52
C THR A 249 18.32 24.64 -4.62
N ILE A 250 18.79 24.69 -5.85
CA ILE A 250 18.00 24.32 -7.02
C ILE A 250 18.45 22.92 -7.47
N ARG A 251 17.52 22.00 -7.57
CA ARG A 251 17.74 20.65 -8.07
C ARG A 251 16.88 20.38 -9.30
N ARG A 252 17.51 19.94 -10.37
CA ARG A 252 16.84 19.52 -11.58
C ARG A 252 17.22 18.08 -11.89
N GLU A 253 16.23 17.22 -12.05
CA GLU A 253 16.42 15.81 -12.34
C GLU A 253 15.64 15.43 -13.58
N ARG A 254 16.18 14.50 -14.36
CA ARG A 254 15.48 13.91 -15.48
C ARG A 254 15.72 12.41 -15.49
N THR A 255 14.62 11.65 -15.57
CA THR A 255 14.66 10.20 -15.75
C THR A 255 13.92 9.81 -17.01
N SER A 256 14.43 8.80 -17.70
CA SER A 256 13.83 8.26 -18.91
C SER A 256 13.92 6.75 -18.93
N SER A 257 12.85 6.09 -19.33
CA SER A 257 12.83 4.65 -19.52
C SER A 257 11.97 4.27 -20.72
N SER A 258 12.25 3.11 -21.31
CA SER A 258 11.46 2.55 -22.40
C SER A 258 11.34 1.03 -22.28
N ALA A 259 10.23 0.50 -22.76
CA ALA A 259 9.98 -0.92 -22.82
C ALA A 259 9.40 -1.33 -24.17
N ILE A 260 9.66 -2.56 -24.56
CA ILE A 260 9.13 -3.21 -25.76
C ILE A 260 8.60 -4.58 -25.32
N GLY A 261 7.42 -4.97 -25.81
CA GLY A 261 6.84 -6.28 -25.56
C GLY A 261 6.38 -6.94 -26.85
N ILE A 262 6.66 -8.23 -26.98
CA ILE A 262 6.07 -9.10 -28.00
C ILE A 262 5.24 -10.12 -27.23
N LEU A 263 3.97 -10.24 -27.56
CA LEU A 263 3.06 -11.17 -26.88
C LEU A 263 2.32 -12.02 -27.89
N THR A 264 2.10 -13.28 -27.53
CA THR A 264 1.31 -14.23 -28.28
C THR A 264 0.38 -14.95 -27.32
N ARG A 265 -0.86 -15.15 -27.73
CA ARG A 265 -1.85 -15.93 -26.99
C ARG A 265 -2.65 -16.78 -27.96
N VAL A 266 -2.88 -18.02 -27.59
CA VAL A 266 -3.77 -18.93 -28.29
C VAL A 266 -4.73 -19.53 -27.28
N ASN A 267 -6.02 -19.31 -27.51
CA ASN A 267 -7.11 -19.96 -26.77
C ASN A 267 -7.76 -20.96 -27.74
N TYR A 268 -8.02 -22.12 -27.22
CA TYR A 268 -8.73 -23.17 -27.93
C TYR A 268 -9.82 -23.76 -27.04
N ASN A 269 -11.01 -23.97 -27.58
CA ASN A 269 -12.00 -24.79 -26.92
C ASN A 269 -12.64 -25.78 -27.89
N TYR A 270 -12.97 -26.95 -27.37
CA TYR A 270 -13.68 -28.00 -28.09
C TYR A 270 -15.01 -28.28 -27.42
N LYS A 271 -16.11 -28.12 -28.18
CA LYS A 271 -17.49 -28.33 -27.73
C LYS A 271 -17.87 -27.56 -26.45
N SER A 272 -17.21 -26.45 -26.14
CA SER A 272 -17.35 -25.72 -24.87
C SER A 272 -17.15 -26.61 -23.62
N THR A 273 -16.45 -27.74 -23.77
CA THR A 273 -16.15 -28.72 -22.73
C THR A 273 -14.68 -28.72 -22.35
N TYR A 274 -13.79 -28.72 -23.33
CA TYR A 274 -12.35 -28.72 -23.11
C TYR A 274 -11.74 -27.41 -23.55
N TYR A 275 -10.99 -26.79 -22.68
CA TYR A 275 -10.33 -25.50 -22.91
C TYR A 275 -8.82 -25.65 -22.73
N ALA A 276 -8.07 -25.02 -23.62
CA ALA A 276 -6.63 -24.88 -23.52
C ALA A 276 -6.24 -23.44 -23.86
N ASN A 277 -5.30 -22.90 -23.13
CA ASN A 277 -4.69 -21.59 -23.39
C ASN A 277 -3.18 -21.71 -23.32
N PHE A 278 -2.52 -21.01 -24.23
CA PHE A 278 -1.09 -20.81 -24.21
C PHE A 278 -0.77 -19.33 -24.40
N THR A 279 0.14 -18.80 -23.58
CA THR A 279 0.64 -17.43 -23.69
C THR A 279 2.17 -17.43 -23.70
N PHE A 280 2.72 -16.58 -24.53
CA PHE A 280 4.15 -16.28 -24.55
C PHE A 280 4.33 -14.78 -24.59
N ARG A 281 5.21 -14.26 -23.74
CA ARG A 281 5.58 -12.85 -23.71
C ARG A 281 7.09 -12.69 -23.63
N ARG A 282 7.63 -11.84 -24.51
CA ARG A 282 9.02 -11.42 -24.48
C ARG A 282 9.06 -9.91 -24.27
N ASP A 283 9.62 -9.49 -23.13
CA ASP A 283 9.71 -8.09 -22.76
C ASP A 283 11.14 -7.61 -22.70
N GLY A 284 11.39 -6.41 -23.21
CA GLY A 284 12.65 -5.70 -23.11
C GLY A 284 12.48 -4.41 -22.31
N TYR A 285 13.41 -4.11 -21.40
CA TYR A 285 13.38 -2.91 -20.60
C TYR A 285 14.74 -2.18 -20.59
N SER A 286 14.70 -0.87 -20.80
CA SER A 286 15.90 -0.05 -21.00
C SER A 286 16.78 0.09 -19.75
N ALA A 287 16.21 -0.04 -18.53
CA ALA A 287 16.94 0.10 -17.28
C ALA A 287 17.92 -1.05 -17.01
N PHE A 288 17.75 -2.20 -17.66
CA PHE A 288 18.70 -3.30 -17.57
C PHE A 288 19.88 -3.13 -18.52
N SER A 289 21.01 -3.71 -18.17
CA SER A 289 22.23 -3.69 -18.99
C SER A 289 22.07 -4.46 -20.31
N ALA A 290 22.95 -4.18 -21.26
CA ALA A 290 23.02 -4.96 -22.50
C ALA A 290 23.22 -6.45 -22.17
N GLY A 291 22.45 -7.33 -22.75
CA GLY A 291 22.45 -8.77 -22.44
C GLY A 291 21.35 -9.20 -21.44
N ASN A 292 20.94 -8.35 -20.51
CA ASN A 292 19.92 -8.65 -19.50
C ASN A 292 18.58 -7.92 -19.72
N LYS A 293 18.47 -7.16 -20.82
CA LYS A 293 17.27 -6.36 -21.11
C LYS A 293 16.02 -7.19 -21.35
N TRP A 294 16.18 -8.41 -21.85
CA TRP A 294 15.08 -9.23 -22.33
C TRP A 294 14.72 -10.34 -21.35
N GLY A 295 13.44 -10.44 -21.00
CA GLY A 295 12.83 -11.56 -20.29
C GLY A 295 11.85 -12.31 -21.17
N ASN A 296 11.76 -13.63 -21.02
CA ASN A 296 10.77 -14.48 -21.68
C ASN A 296 9.88 -15.11 -20.61
N PHE A 297 8.56 -15.00 -20.80
CA PHE A 297 7.57 -15.44 -19.83
C PHE A 297 6.52 -16.30 -20.54
N TYR A 298 6.21 -17.42 -19.95
CA TYR A 298 5.31 -18.42 -20.50
C TYR A 298 4.12 -18.61 -19.58
N GLY A 299 2.98 -18.98 -20.16
CA GLY A 299 1.82 -19.40 -19.42
C GLY A 299 1.03 -20.45 -20.19
N ALA A 300 0.47 -21.38 -19.45
CA ALA A 300 -0.41 -22.40 -19.99
C ALA A 300 -1.56 -22.67 -19.01
N SER A 301 -2.75 -22.90 -19.56
CA SER A 301 -3.88 -23.35 -18.74
C SER A 301 -4.76 -24.32 -19.51
N ALA A 302 -5.41 -25.19 -18.74
CA ALA A 302 -6.40 -26.13 -19.25
C ALA A 302 -7.63 -26.11 -18.34
N ALA A 303 -8.80 -26.33 -18.92
CA ALA A 303 -10.02 -26.50 -18.14
C ALA A 303 -10.92 -27.54 -18.79
N TRP A 304 -11.65 -28.26 -17.92
CA TRP A 304 -12.60 -29.26 -18.31
C TRP A 304 -13.94 -29.00 -17.64
N VAL A 305 -14.97 -28.77 -18.44
CA VAL A 305 -16.37 -28.65 -17.99
C VAL A 305 -16.97 -30.02 -17.90
N LEU A 306 -16.82 -30.68 -16.74
CA LEU A 306 -17.32 -32.04 -16.51
C LEU A 306 -18.81 -32.12 -16.64
N SER A 307 -19.56 -31.10 -16.26
CA SER A 307 -21.02 -31.07 -16.40
C SER A 307 -21.49 -31.12 -17.85
N ASN A 308 -20.62 -30.92 -18.86
CA ASN A 308 -20.96 -31.09 -20.26
C ASN A 308 -20.83 -32.53 -20.74
N GLU A 309 -20.22 -33.40 -19.96
CA GLU A 309 -20.06 -34.83 -20.30
C GLU A 309 -21.37 -35.64 -20.12
N ASN A 310 -21.63 -36.57 -21.00
CA ASN A 310 -22.87 -37.38 -20.96
C ASN A 310 -22.93 -38.21 -19.66
N PHE A 311 -21.79 -38.78 -19.22
CA PHE A 311 -21.77 -39.59 -18.00
C PHE A 311 -22.09 -38.77 -16.72
N VAL A 312 -21.92 -37.45 -16.75
CA VAL A 312 -22.32 -36.58 -15.64
C VAL A 312 -23.78 -36.18 -15.80
N LYS A 313 -24.19 -35.76 -17.00
CA LYS A 313 -25.57 -35.38 -17.29
C LYS A 313 -26.58 -36.49 -17.01
N ASP A 314 -26.21 -37.73 -17.33
CA ASP A 314 -27.09 -38.87 -17.20
C ASP A 314 -27.19 -39.43 -15.75
N ASN A 315 -26.28 -38.99 -14.83
CA ASN A 315 -26.17 -39.56 -13.49
C ASN A 315 -26.21 -38.53 -12.35
N ALA A 316 -26.20 -37.23 -12.64
CA ALA A 316 -26.08 -36.19 -11.63
C ALA A 316 -26.96 -34.96 -11.89
N ASP A 317 -28.30 -35.15 -11.87
CA ASP A 317 -29.30 -34.08 -12.11
C ASP A 317 -29.18 -32.88 -11.13
N TRP A 318 -28.56 -33.11 -9.97
CA TRP A 318 -28.32 -32.07 -8.95
C TRP A 318 -27.15 -31.16 -9.28
N LEU A 319 -26.31 -31.52 -10.27
CA LEU A 319 -25.09 -30.83 -10.64
C LEU A 319 -25.31 -29.99 -11.92
N ASP A 320 -25.56 -28.71 -11.74
CA ASP A 320 -25.81 -27.78 -12.86
C ASP A 320 -24.54 -27.46 -13.65
N TYR A 321 -23.41 -27.26 -12.92
CA TYR A 321 -22.16 -26.90 -13.51
C TYR A 321 -20.99 -27.39 -12.66
N LEU A 322 -20.01 -28.02 -13.30
CA LEU A 322 -18.75 -28.40 -12.69
C LEU A 322 -17.62 -28.22 -13.70
N LYS A 323 -16.63 -27.40 -13.33
CA LYS A 323 -15.46 -27.14 -14.15
C LYS A 323 -14.19 -27.28 -13.32
N LEU A 324 -13.27 -28.08 -13.80
CA LEU A 324 -11.89 -28.17 -13.27
C LEU A 324 -10.99 -27.23 -14.05
N ARG A 325 -10.09 -26.52 -13.36
CA ARG A 325 -9.13 -25.57 -13.93
C ARG A 325 -7.72 -25.86 -13.45
N PHE A 326 -6.77 -25.82 -14.37
CA PHE A 326 -5.34 -25.88 -14.11
C PHE A 326 -4.68 -24.70 -14.81
N SER A 327 -3.81 -23.98 -14.11
CA SER A 327 -3.02 -22.95 -14.74
C SER A 327 -1.61 -22.87 -14.16
N TRP A 328 -0.68 -22.59 -15.02
CA TRP A 328 0.70 -22.27 -14.70
C TRP A 328 1.12 -21.07 -15.52
N GLY A 329 1.86 -20.14 -14.90
CA GLY A 329 2.33 -18.97 -15.61
C GLY A 329 3.49 -18.28 -14.92
N GLN A 330 4.26 -17.57 -15.74
CA GLN A 330 5.37 -16.73 -15.33
C GLN A 330 5.09 -15.28 -15.68
N ASN A 331 5.45 -14.36 -14.78
CA ASN A 331 5.43 -12.92 -14.98
C ASN A 331 6.80 -12.34 -14.60
N GLY A 332 7.30 -11.42 -15.42
CA GLY A 332 8.49 -10.65 -15.11
C GLY A 332 8.16 -9.40 -14.33
N SER A 333 8.94 -9.13 -13.29
CA SER A 333 8.92 -7.83 -12.60
C SER A 333 10.13 -7.01 -13.01
N ARG A 334 9.86 -5.75 -13.41
CA ARG A 334 10.88 -4.75 -13.79
C ARG A 334 11.02 -3.67 -12.72
N SER A 335 10.91 -4.02 -11.44
CA SER A 335 10.99 -3.09 -10.30
C SER A 335 12.41 -2.53 -10.09
N VAL A 336 13.06 -2.13 -11.18
CA VAL A 336 14.38 -1.49 -11.18
C VAL A 336 14.24 -0.05 -11.63
N SER A 337 14.81 0.87 -10.86
CA SER A 337 14.83 2.29 -11.24
C SER A 337 15.68 2.51 -12.51
N PRO A 338 15.31 3.46 -13.38
CA PRO A 338 16.19 3.86 -14.48
C PRO A 338 17.60 4.14 -13.96
N TYR A 339 18.61 3.69 -14.71
CA TYR A 339 20.03 3.86 -14.41
C TYR A 339 20.60 3.07 -13.23
N ALA A 340 19.81 2.24 -12.53
CA ALA A 340 20.29 1.47 -11.37
C ALA A 340 21.41 0.46 -11.69
N THR A 341 21.58 0.10 -12.96
CA THR A 341 22.66 -0.80 -13.41
C THR A 341 24.01 -0.10 -13.63
N ILE A 342 24.02 1.23 -13.63
CA ILE A 342 25.21 2.03 -13.74
C ILE A 342 25.47 2.76 -12.43
N GLY A 343 26.74 2.94 -12.07
CA GLY A 343 27.10 3.71 -10.88
C GLY A 343 26.68 5.16 -11.02
N SER A 344 26.24 5.75 -9.94
CA SER A 344 25.97 7.17 -9.83
C SER A 344 27.17 7.89 -9.20
N VAL A 345 27.30 9.18 -9.51
CA VAL A 345 28.25 10.07 -8.87
C VAL A 345 27.48 11.11 -8.06
N GLY A 346 27.97 11.37 -6.87
CA GLY A 346 27.52 12.44 -5.99
C GLY A 346 28.54 13.56 -5.95
N THR A 347 28.13 14.67 -5.37
CA THR A 347 29.02 15.81 -5.12
C THR A 347 29.48 15.81 -3.67
N THR A 348 30.74 16.15 -3.43
CA THR A 348 31.31 16.34 -2.10
C THR A 348 32.18 17.58 -2.06
N TYR A 349 32.35 18.12 -0.87
CA TYR A 349 33.38 19.14 -0.63
C TYR A 349 34.63 18.48 -0.06
N THR A 350 35.76 18.74 -0.66
CA THR A 350 37.08 18.30 -0.18
C THR A 350 37.85 19.51 0.26
N TRP A 351 38.44 19.41 1.43
CA TRP A 351 39.28 20.49 2.01
C TRP A 351 40.71 20.32 1.54
N PHE A 352 41.24 21.38 0.98
CA PHE A 352 42.65 21.46 0.64
C PHE A 352 43.26 22.59 1.50
N GLY A 353 43.96 22.25 2.58
CA GLY A 353 44.58 23.21 3.48
C GLY A 353 43.78 23.52 4.76
N ASP A 354 44.27 24.45 5.57
CA ASP A 354 43.77 24.74 6.92
C ASP A 354 42.64 25.78 6.99
N SER A 355 42.16 26.27 5.88
CA SER A 355 41.13 27.33 5.87
C SER A 355 39.89 26.95 5.09
N ALA A 356 38.73 27.52 5.48
CA ALA A 356 37.47 27.35 4.80
C ALA A 356 37.49 27.75 3.30
N SER A 357 38.42 28.63 2.93
CA SER A 357 38.65 29.02 1.53
C SER A 357 39.34 27.95 0.68
N GLY A 358 39.89 26.89 1.31
CA GLY A 358 40.50 25.75 0.62
C GLY A 358 39.56 24.64 0.23
N SER A 359 38.20 24.79 0.38
CA SER A 359 37.27 23.78 -0.04
C SER A 359 37.10 23.78 -1.55
N ALA A 360 37.16 22.61 -2.14
CA ALA A 360 36.88 22.38 -3.56
C ALA A 360 35.70 21.41 -3.78
N PHE A 361 34.94 21.66 -4.81
CA PHE A 361 33.85 20.80 -5.20
C PHE A 361 34.40 19.56 -5.92
N GLY A 362 34.08 18.38 -5.44
CA GLY A 362 34.50 17.10 -6.01
C GLY A 362 33.36 16.22 -6.42
N LEU A 363 33.61 15.28 -7.31
CA LEU A 363 32.69 14.21 -7.69
C LEU A 363 33.19 12.90 -7.07
N VAL A 364 32.30 12.19 -6.37
CA VAL A 364 32.59 10.87 -5.79
C VAL A 364 31.57 9.86 -6.26
N PRO A 365 31.94 8.59 -6.45
CA PRO A 365 30.96 7.54 -6.66
C PRO A 365 29.98 7.49 -5.49
N SER A 366 28.66 7.52 -5.77
CA SER A 366 27.59 7.50 -4.75
C SER A 366 26.83 6.19 -4.74
N SER A 367 27.01 5.32 -5.74
CA SER A 367 26.49 3.96 -5.76
C SER A 367 27.38 3.01 -6.55
N LEU A 368 27.36 1.74 -6.16
CA LEU A 368 28.04 0.68 -6.91
C LEU A 368 27.22 0.28 -8.14
N PRO A 369 27.83 0.19 -9.33
CA PRO A 369 27.18 -0.33 -10.49
C PRO A 369 26.96 -1.85 -10.39
N ASN A 370 25.79 -2.33 -10.82
CA ASN A 370 25.60 -3.76 -11.03
C ASN A 370 25.00 -4.04 -12.42
N ARG A 371 25.85 -4.42 -13.35
CA ARG A 371 25.46 -4.72 -14.72
C ARG A 371 24.81 -6.09 -14.90
N SER A 372 24.83 -6.94 -13.87
CA SER A 372 24.19 -8.26 -13.89
C SER A 372 22.71 -8.23 -13.56
N LEU A 373 22.17 -7.06 -13.13
CA LEU A 373 20.76 -6.93 -12.81
C LEU A 373 19.86 -7.36 -13.97
N THR A 374 18.89 -8.23 -13.63
CA THR A 374 17.92 -8.80 -14.57
C THR A 374 16.51 -8.82 -13.98
N TRP A 375 15.58 -9.37 -14.71
CA TRP A 375 14.17 -9.50 -14.33
C TRP A 375 14.02 -10.40 -13.08
N ALA A 376 13.22 -9.94 -12.13
CA ALA A 376 12.67 -10.86 -11.14
C ALA A 376 11.51 -11.63 -11.77
N THR A 377 11.40 -12.92 -11.47
CA THR A 377 10.38 -13.79 -12.05
C THR A 377 9.40 -14.25 -10.98
N VAL A 378 8.11 -14.02 -11.22
CA VAL A 378 7.01 -14.58 -10.44
C VAL A 378 6.42 -15.75 -11.21
N GLU A 379 6.46 -16.93 -10.64
CA GLU A 379 5.86 -18.15 -11.18
C GLU A 379 4.71 -18.58 -10.28
N LYS A 380 3.54 -18.85 -10.84
CA LYS A 380 2.36 -19.29 -10.09
C LYS A 380 1.74 -20.51 -10.76
N PHE A 381 1.40 -21.49 -9.94
CA PHE A 381 0.59 -22.65 -10.28
C PHE A 381 -0.73 -22.57 -9.52
N ASN A 382 -1.85 -22.87 -10.19
CA ASN A 382 -3.18 -22.83 -9.60
C ASN A 382 -4.01 -24.01 -10.09
N VAL A 383 -4.75 -24.62 -9.16
CA VAL A 383 -5.79 -25.62 -9.43
C VAL A 383 -7.09 -25.09 -8.86
N GLY A 384 -8.13 -25.07 -9.68
CA GLY A 384 -9.44 -24.54 -9.27
C GLY A 384 -10.59 -25.45 -9.69
N ILE A 385 -11.66 -25.35 -8.92
CA ILE A 385 -12.95 -25.99 -9.17
C ILE A 385 -14.02 -24.92 -9.14
N ASP A 386 -14.78 -24.79 -10.21
CA ASP A 386 -16.00 -23.96 -10.26
C ASP A 386 -17.19 -24.91 -10.23
N TYR A 387 -18.17 -24.65 -9.40
CA TYR A 387 -19.36 -25.49 -9.27
C TYR A 387 -20.64 -24.68 -9.11
N ASN A 388 -21.74 -25.27 -9.58
CA ASN A 388 -23.09 -24.81 -9.34
C ASN A 388 -24.01 -26.03 -9.22
N VAL A 389 -24.79 -26.08 -8.17
CA VAL A 389 -25.62 -27.25 -7.81
C VAL A 389 -26.99 -26.81 -7.32
N LEU A 390 -27.92 -27.76 -7.24
CA LEU A 390 -29.26 -27.56 -6.70
C LEU A 390 -30.07 -26.48 -7.47
N ALA A 391 -30.04 -26.56 -8.80
CA ALA A 391 -30.71 -25.62 -9.70
C ALA A 391 -30.25 -24.15 -9.45
N GLY A 392 -28.96 -23.94 -9.32
CA GLY A 392 -28.35 -22.63 -9.10
C GLY A 392 -28.43 -22.10 -7.67
N ARG A 393 -28.95 -22.88 -6.73
CA ARG A 393 -29.07 -22.41 -5.33
C ARG A 393 -27.77 -22.38 -4.55
N LEU A 394 -26.81 -23.21 -4.94
CA LEU A 394 -25.49 -23.23 -4.31
C LEU A 394 -24.40 -23.28 -5.39
N GLY A 395 -23.55 -22.28 -5.44
CA GLY A 395 -22.47 -22.19 -6.39
C GLY A 395 -21.25 -21.52 -5.80
N GLY A 396 -20.13 -21.67 -6.48
CA GLY A 396 -18.89 -21.05 -6.02
C GLY A 396 -17.66 -21.56 -6.74
N ALA A 397 -16.51 -21.22 -6.15
CA ALA A 397 -15.20 -21.66 -6.62
C ALA A 397 -14.29 -21.99 -5.43
N VAL A 398 -13.41 -22.95 -5.63
CA VAL A 398 -12.32 -23.29 -4.73
C VAL A 398 -11.02 -23.24 -5.53
N ASP A 399 -10.07 -22.43 -5.14
CA ASP A 399 -8.76 -22.30 -5.76
C ASP A 399 -7.66 -22.61 -4.75
N VAL A 400 -6.70 -23.44 -5.16
CA VAL A 400 -5.48 -23.74 -4.41
C VAL A 400 -4.31 -23.33 -5.28
N TYR A 401 -3.43 -22.51 -4.73
CA TYR A 401 -2.29 -22.02 -5.47
C TYR A 401 -0.97 -22.17 -4.74
N ALA A 402 0.08 -22.27 -5.52
CA ALA A 402 1.46 -22.16 -5.06
C ALA A 402 2.25 -21.29 -6.05
N GLY A 403 2.99 -20.35 -5.52
CA GLY A 403 3.81 -19.43 -6.30
C GLY A 403 5.19 -19.26 -5.70
N LYS A 404 6.13 -18.88 -6.53
CA LYS A 404 7.47 -18.47 -6.10
C LYS A 404 7.89 -17.20 -6.84
N THR A 405 8.55 -16.30 -6.13
CA THR A 405 9.26 -15.16 -6.71
C THR A 405 10.74 -15.43 -6.58
N THR A 406 11.47 -15.37 -7.67
CA THR A 406 12.93 -15.57 -7.72
C THR A 406 13.60 -14.31 -8.27
N ASP A 407 14.88 -14.18 -7.97
CA ASP A 407 15.71 -13.07 -8.45
C ASP A 407 15.14 -11.70 -8.04
N MET A 408 14.59 -11.61 -6.83
CA MET A 408 14.04 -10.34 -6.31
C MET A 408 15.14 -9.28 -6.26
N LEU A 409 14.80 -8.07 -6.70
CA LEU A 409 15.70 -6.93 -6.63
C LEU A 409 15.74 -6.40 -5.20
N MET A 410 16.89 -6.49 -4.57
CA MET A 410 17.12 -6.11 -3.18
C MET A 410 18.41 -5.31 -3.05
N ASP A 411 18.53 -4.56 -1.95
CA ASP A 411 19.79 -4.00 -1.50
C ASP A 411 20.57 -5.09 -0.76
N ARG A 412 21.73 -5.44 -1.25
CA ARG A 412 22.66 -6.38 -0.62
C ARG A 412 23.74 -5.61 0.10
N SER A 413 23.98 -5.92 1.36
CA SER A 413 25.11 -5.40 2.11
C SER A 413 26.43 -5.79 1.46
N VAL A 414 27.36 -4.85 1.39
CA VAL A 414 28.71 -5.06 0.85
C VAL A 414 29.76 -4.76 1.90
N PRO A 415 30.97 -5.39 1.83
CA PRO A 415 32.01 -5.17 2.79
C PRO A 415 32.41 -3.68 2.90
N TYR A 416 32.59 -3.20 4.12
CA TYR A 416 32.92 -1.80 4.42
C TYR A 416 34.10 -1.24 3.61
N PRO A 417 35.18 -2.00 3.31
CA PRO A 417 36.30 -1.51 2.50
C PRO A 417 35.92 -1.10 1.06
N THR A 418 34.72 -1.44 0.57
CA THR A 418 34.23 -0.97 -0.74
C THR A 418 33.88 0.51 -0.74
N GLY A 419 33.74 1.14 0.44
CA GLY A 419 33.27 2.50 0.60
C GLY A 419 31.75 2.67 0.47
N PHE A 420 30.99 1.56 0.33
CA PHE A 420 29.53 1.56 0.22
C PHE A 420 28.93 0.64 1.27
N GLN A 421 27.69 0.92 1.65
CA GLN A 421 26.93 0.06 2.57
C GLN A 421 26.19 -1.05 1.82
N THR A 422 25.62 -0.71 0.67
CA THR A 422 24.80 -1.63 -0.11
C THR A 422 25.06 -1.54 -1.61
N ALA A 423 24.70 -2.62 -2.32
CA ALA A 423 24.60 -2.65 -3.78
C ALA A 423 23.30 -3.34 -4.20
N LYS A 424 22.67 -2.87 -5.27
CA LYS A 424 21.49 -3.55 -5.86
C LYS A 424 21.89 -4.89 -6.43
N ALA A 425 21.14 -5.94 -6.10
CA ALA A 425 21.36 -7.31 -6.58
C ALA A 425 20.04 -8.02 -6.85
N ASN A 426 20.07 -8.99 -7.77
CA ASN A 426 19.02 -10.00 -7.87
C ASN A 426 19.34 -11.07 -6.83
N ALA A 427 18.63 -10.99 -5.71
CA ALA A 427 18.80 -11.88 -4.58
C ALA A 427 17.42 -12.14 -3.97
N GLY A 428 17.32 -13.17 -3.19
CA GLY A 428 16.07 -13.47 -2.53
C GLY A 428 15.10 -14.30 -3.37
N LYS A 429 14.49 -15.21 -2.65
CA LYS A 429 13.44 -16.09 -3.15
C LYS A 429 12.37 -16.20 -2.08
N VAL A 430 11.13 -15.96 -2.51
CA VAL A 430 9.96 -16.07 -1.63
C VAL A 430 8.94 -17.00 -2.27
N THR A 431 8.30 -17.81 -1.44
CA THR A 431 7.18 -18.67 -1.86
C THR A 431 5.89 -18.19 -1.22
N ASN A 432 4.79 -18.32 -1.96
CA ASN A 432 3.44 -18.07 -1.50
C ASN A 432 2.58 -19.30 -1.79
N LYS A 433 1.75 -19.70 -0.82
CA LYS A 433 0.78 -20.79 -0.97
C LYS A 433 -0.53 -20.34 -0.35
N GLY A 434 -1.64 -20.67 -0.97
CA GLY A 434 -2.93 -20.27 -0.42
C GLY A 434 -4.10 -21.07 -0.94
N ILE A 435 -5.22 -20.81 -0.27
CA ILE A 435 -6.54 -21.33 -0.62
C ILE A 435 -7.51 -20.15 -0.64
N GLU A 436 -8.28 -20.07 -1.72
CA GLU A 436 -9.34 -19.09 -1.89
C GLU A 436 -10.64 -19.85 -2.11
N ILE A 437 -11.70 -19.52 -1.37
CA ILE A 437 -13.01 -20.14 -1.49
C ILE A 437 -14.05 -19.04 -1.65
N THR A 438 -14.84 -19.14 -2.71
CA THR A 438 -16.04 -18.33 -2.90
C THR A 438 -17.26 -19.25 -2.85
N LEU A 439 -18.23 -18.88 -2.04
CA LEU A 439 -19.50 -19.58 -1.91
C LEU A 439 -20.65 -18.58 -2.10
N ASN A 440 -21.57 -18.89 -3.01
CA ASN A 440 -22.81 -18.15 -3.22
C ASN A 440 -23.97 -19.09 -2.94
N SER A 441 -24.90 -18.68 -2.08
CA SER A 441 -26.07 -19.49 -1.78
C SER A 441 -27.35 -18.66 -1.80
N VAL A 442 -28.40 -19.27 -2.36
CA VAL A 442 -29.78 -18.82 -2.24
C VAL A 442 -30.44 -19.63 -1.12
N ASN A 443 -30.39 -19.06 0.09
CA ASN A 443 -30.88 -19.75 1.30
C ASN A 443 -32.38 -19.89 1.27
N ILE A 444 -33.07 -18.82 0.88
CA ILE A 444 -34.54 -18.79 0.66
C ILE A 444 -34.79 -18.26 -0.74
N ASP A 445 -35.37 -19.09 -1.59
CA ASP A 445 -35.61 -18.79 -2.99
C ASP A 445 -37.02 -18.23 -3.21
N GLY A 446 -37.24 -17.03 -2.72
CA GLY A 446 -38.40 -16.22 -3.06
C GLY A 446 -38.11 -15.30 -4.25
N ASP A 447 -39.14 -14.80 -4.90
CA ASP A 447 -39.02 -13.84 -5.99
C ASP A 447 -38.61 -12.42 -5.53
N GLY A 448 -38.52 -12.20 -4.21
CA GLY A 448 -38.24 -10.91 -3.59
C GLY A 448 -39.42 -9.91 -3.68
N LYS A 449 -40.44 -10.21 -4.45
CA LYS A 449 -41.63 -9.34 -4.64
C LYS A 449 -42.76 -9.74 -3.71
N GLU A 450 -43.24 -10.95 -3.79
CA GLU A 450 -44.32 -11.47 -2.93
C GLU A 450 -43.78 -12.41 -1.86
N LYS A 451 -42.65 -13.08 -2.13
CA LYS A 451 -41.98 -14.01 -1.23
C LYS A 451 -40.59 -13.46 -0.83
N PHE A 452 -40.25 -13.72 0.39
CA PHE A 452 -38.92 -13.35 0.94
C PHE A 452 -37.80 -14.09 0.21
N ARG A 453 -36.73 -13.36 -0.13
CA ARG A 453 -35.51 -13.90 -0.74
C ARG A 453 -34.32 -13.59 0.15
N TRP A 454 -33.49 -14.60 0.40
CA TRP A 454 -32.25 -14.46 1.16
C TRP A 454 -31.09 -15.11 0.41
N GLU A 455 -30.09 -14.31 0.11
CA GLU A 455 -28.86 -14.72 -0.57
C GLU A 455 -27.66 -14.44 0.33
N THR A 456 -26.68 -15.34 0.31
CA THR A 456 -25.43 -15.20 1.06
C THR A 456 -24.25 -15.38 0.10
N ASN A 457 -23.25 -14.51 0.22
CA ASN A 457 -21.94 -14.64 -0.41
C ASN A 457 -20.87 -14.77 0.67
N VAL A 458 -20.03 -15.77 0.59
CA VAL A 458 -18.88 -15.97 1.47
C VAL A 458 -17.62 -15.99 0.63
N VAL A 459 -16.63 -15.18 1.02
CA VAL A 459 -15.29 -15.22 0.45
C VAL A 459 -14.31 -15.50 1.59
N PHE A 460 -13.61 -16.60 1.49
CA PHE A 460 -12.54 -17.00 2.41
C PHE A 460 -11.21 -16.96 1.68
N ASP A 461 -10.18 -16.37 2.30
CA ASP A 461 -8.82 -16.43 1.80
C ASP A 461 -7.82 -16.76 2.92
N LEU A 462 -6.82 -17.54 2.54
CA LEU A 462 -5.67 -17.91 3.35
C LEU A 462 -4.43 -17.86 2.46
N ASN A 463 -3.44 -17.06 2.84
CA ASN A 463 -2.13 -17.05 2.20
C ASN A 463 -1.02 -17.27 3.22
N ARG A 464 0.01 -17.99 2.81
CA ARG A 464 1.25 -18.17 3.58
C ARG A 464 2.42 -17.86 2.68
N ASN A 465 3.22 -16.89 3.07
CA ASN A 465 4.47 -16.59 2.41
C ASN A 465 5.66 -17.08 3.27
N GLU A 466 6.77 -17.35 2.63
CA GLU A 466 7.99 -17.81 3.27
C GLU A 466 9.21 -17.38 2.47
N ILE A 467 10.17 -16.77 3.14
CA ILE A 467 11.47 -16.43 2.56
C ILE A 467 12.29 -17.73 2.44
N LYS A 468 12.68 -18.09 1.22
CA LYS A 468 13.47 -19.31 0.95
C LYS A 468 14.96 -19.05 0.84
N SER A 469 15.35 -17.86 0.39
CA SER A 469 16.73 -17.41 0.37
C SER A 469 16.80 -15.89 0.33
N LEU A 470 17.90 -15.35 0.85
CA LEU A 470 18.31 -13.94 0.79
C LEU A 470 19.72 -13.92 0.19
N TYR A 471 20.14 -12.90 -0.48
CA TYR A 471 21.51 -12.62 -0.97
C TYR A 471 22.31 -13.80 -1.56
N GLY A 472 21.71 -14.98 -1.79
CA GLY A 472 22.39 -16.19 -2.22
C GLY A 472 23.15 -16.88 -1.09
N LYS A 473 24.13 -17.73 -1.45
CA LYS A 473 24.88 -18.53 -0.48
C LYS A 473 25.99 -17.74 0.17
N ASN A 474 26.24 -18.00 1.46
CA ASN A 474 27.41 -17.52 2.16
C ASN A 474 28.70 -18.21 1.63
N TYR A 475 29.85 -17.83 2.19
CA TYR A 475 31.15 -18.42 1.81
C TYR A 475 31.26 -19.94 2.06
N LYS A 476 30.39 -20.52 2.91
CA LYS A 476 30.31 -21.97 3.15
C LYS A 476 29.35 -22.67 2.19
N GLY A 477 28.68 -21.94 1.30
CA GLY A 477 27.67 -22.48 0.39
C GLY A 477 26.28 -22.67 1.01
N GLU A 478 26.06 -22.18 2.21
CA GLU A 478 24.78 -22.16 2.91
C GLU A 478 23.99 -20.90 2.56
N GLU A 479 22.66 -20.96 2.61
CA GLU A 479 21.84 -19.76 2.43
C GLU A 479 22.14 -18.73 3.54
N ALA A 480 22.34 -17.47 3.13
CA ALA A 480 22.63 -16.40 4.07
C ALA A 480 21.34 -15.90 4.74
N ASP A 481 21.36 -15.92 6.07
CA ASP A 481 20.33 -15.31 6.89
C ASP A 481 20.72 -13.86 7.22
N ASP A 482 19.78 -12.90 7.14
CA ASP A 482 20.06 -11.48 7.27
C ASP A 482 19.49 -10.85 8.54
N VAL A 483 19.33 -11.63 9.59
CA VAL A 483 18.84 -11.12 10.88
C VAL A 483 19.72 -9.97 11.39
N ALA A 484 21.02 -10.05 11.19
CA ALA A 484 21.97 -9.00 11.60
C ALA A 484 21.79 -7.68 10.84
N ASN A 485 21.23 -7.70 9.62
CA ASN A 485 21.03 -6.52 8.79
C ASN A 485 19.60 -5.94 8.90
N ALA A 486 18.68 -6.59 9.59
CA ALA A 486 17.36 -6.06 9.86
C ALA A 486 17.39 -4.67 10.51
N VAL A 487 18.43 -4.42 11.31
CA VAL A 487 18.71 -3.12 11.94
C VAL A 487 19.28 -2.09 10.94
N ALA A 488 19.91 -2.53 9.84
CA ALA A 488 20.59 -1.65 8.89
C ALA A 488 19.65 -1.03 7.85
N TYR A 489 18.46 -1.56 7.66
CA TYR A 489 17.51 -1.06 6.65
C TYR A 489 16.72 0.19 7.03
N GLY A 490 16.97 0.76 8.23
CA GLY A 490 16.53 2.11 8.60
C GLY A 490 15.01 2.35 8.67
N PHE A 491 14.21 1.34 8.43
CA PHE A 491 12.77 1.35 8.62
C PHE A 491 12.45 0.42 9.76
N ASP A 492 12.12 0.95 10.90
CA ASP A 492 11.71 0.26 12.10
C ASP A 492 12.47 -1.05 12.36
N SER A 493 13.39 -1.01 13.31
CA SER A 493 14.24 -2.12 13.77
C SER A 493 13.49 -3.39 14.23
N TYR A 494 12.20 -3.47 13.96
CA TYR A 494 11.27 -4.52 14.39
C TYR A 494 10.85 -5.48 13.28
N TYR A 495 11.30 -5.23 12.05
CA TYR A 495 11.04 -6.10 10.90
C TYR A 495 12.33 -6.77 10.46
N ALA A 496 12.38 -8.06 10.61
CA ALA A 496 13.50 -8.86 10.14
C ALA A 496 13.12 -9.66 8.89
N LEU A 497 14.07 -9.79 7.96
CA LEU A 497 14.00 -10.76 6.89
C LEU A 497 14.74 -12.02 7.35
N ILE A 498 14.01 -13.09 7.62
CA ILE A 498 14.56 -14.33 8.20
C ILE A 498 14.21 -15.48 7.26
N ILE A 499 15.23 -16.27 6.87
CA ILE A 499 15.01 -17.46 6.03
C ILE A 499 14.14 -18.46 6.80
N GLY A 500 13.13 -19.02 6.10
CA GLY A 500 12.14 -19.92 6.69
C GLY A 500 10.99 -19.22 7.42
N LYS A 501 10.98 -17.86 7.48
CA LYS A 501 9.90 -17.07 8.07
C LYS A 501 9.20 -16.23 7.01
N PRO A 502 7.99 -15.71 7.30
CA PRO A 502 7.27 -14.82 6.36
C PRO A 502 7.95 -13.44 6.22
N ILE A 503 7.68 -12.78 5.12
CA ILE A 503 7.90 -11.32 5.00
C ILE A 503 6.97 -10.65 6.02
N GLY A 504 7.44 -9.65 6.75
CA GLY A 504 6.65 -9.03 7.82
C GLY A 504 6.69 -9.85 9.13
N ALA A 505 7.81 -10.52 9.37
CA ALA A 505 8.10 -11.13 10.64
C ALA A 505 8.22 -10.07 11.75
N ALA A 506 7.49 -10.22 12.85
CA ALA A 506 7.69 -9.48 14.07
C ALA A 506 8.95 -10.02 14.77
N TYR A 507 9.94 -9.15 14.93
CA TYR A 507 11.24 -9.51 15.50
C TYR A 507 11.57 -8.55 16.65
N ASP A 508 11.50 -9.04 17.88
CA ASP A 508 11.70 -8.21 19.07
C ASP A 508 12.04 -9.08 20.29
N LEU A 509 12.24 -8.43 21.43
CA LEU A 509 12.33 -9.12 22.73
C LEU A 509 11.03 -9.87 23.01
N LYS A 510 11.12 -11.06 23.59
CA LYS A 510 9.93 -11.81 24.01
C LYS A 510 9.62 -11.47 25.45
N LYS A 511 8.50 -10.76 25.64
CA LYS A 511 7.93 -10.50 26.97
C LYS A 511 7.41 -11.80 27.55
N VAL A 512 7.85 -12.16 28.76
CA VAL A 512 7.38 -13.32 29.51
C VAL A 512 6.45 -12.95 30.67
N GLY A 513 6.31 -11.65 30.96
CA GLY A 513 5.39 -11.15 31.97
C GLY A 513 5.78 -9.76 32.48
N VAL A 514 5.25 -9.46 33.67
CA VAL A 514 5.60 -8.30 34.51
C VAL A 514 6.02 -8.84 35.86
N PHE A 515 7.12 -8.35 36.42
CA PHE A 515 7.55 -8.74 37.75
C PHE A 515 6.49 -8.40 38.80
N GLN A 516 5.96 -9.42 39.49
CA GLN A 516 4.85 -9.23 40.46
C GLN A 516 5.35 -8.90 41.85
N SER A 517 6.58 -9.29 42.21
CA SER A 517 7.14 -9.08 43.55
C SER A 517 8.66 -8.89 43.50
N GLN A 518 9.24 -8.38 44.59
CA GLN A 518 10.68 -8.26 44.76
C GLN A 518 11.35 -9.64 44.77
N GLU A 519 10.71 -10.65 45.33
CA GLU A 519 11.20 -12.04 45.32
C GLU A 519 11.33 -12.58 43.90
N GLU A 520 10.39 -12.28 43.01
CA GLU A 520 10.49 -12.68 41.59
C GLU A 520 11.64 -11.98 40.88
N VAL A 521 11.88 -10.70 41.17
CA VAL A 521 13.05 -9.97 40.64
C VAL A 521 14.35 -10.58 41.12
N ASP A 522 14.42 -10.90 42.42
CA ASP A 522 15.63 -11.44 43.04
C ASP A 522 15.97 -12.86 42.58
N ASN A 523 14.94 -13.64 42.21
CA ASN A 523 15.07 -14.99 41.69
C ASN A 523 15.25 -15.07 40.16
N TYR A 524 15.17 -13.91 39.45
CA TYR A 524 15.42 -13.89 38.01
C TYR A 524 16.91 -13.78 37.73
N VAL A 525 17.60 -14.93 37.81
CA VAL A 525 19.04 -15.09 37.73
C VAL A 525 19.45 -16.03 36.59
N ASP A 526 20.67 -15.87 36.11
CA ASP A 526 21.32 -16.79 35.19
C ASP A 526 21.76 -18.09 35.92
N LYS A 527 22.36 -19.01 35.17
CA LYS A 527 22.88 -20.30 35.69
C LYS A 527 24.00 -20.18 36.73
N ASP A 528 24.64 -19.00 36.80
CA ASP A 528 25.71 -18.68 37.73
C ASP A 528 25.23 -17.92 38.97
N GLY A 529 23.89 -17.64 39.05
CA GLY A 529 23.24 -16.91 40.14
C GLY A 529 23.28 -15.40 40.02
N ASN A 530 23.74 -14.83 38.88
CA ASN A 530 23.75 -13.39 38.68
C ASN A 530 22.36 -12.91 38.18
N LYS A 531 21.95 -11.75 38.60
CA LYS A 531 20.67 -11.14 38.14
C LYS A 531 20.74 -10.79 36.66
N ILE A 532 19.83 -11.35 35.87
CA ILE A 532 19.68 -11.06 34.43
C ILE A 532 19.22 -9.62 34.19
N MET A 533 18.35 -9.09 35.09
CA MET A 533 17.88 -7.71 35.05
C MET A 533 18.15 -7.01 36.41
N PRO A 534 19.40 -6.61 36.68
CA PRO A 534 19.82 -6.16 38.03
C PRO A 534 19.13 -4.88 38.53
N ASN A 535 18.62 -4.04 37.61
CA ASN A 535 17.94 -2.78 37.93
C ASN A 535 16.41 -2.88 37.90
N ALA A 536 15.86 -4.08 37.66
CA ALA A 536 14.41 -4.28 37.65
C ALA A 536 13.82 -4.13 39.05
N VAL A 537 12.55 -3.68 39.07
CA VAL A 537 11.74 -3.59 40.28
C VAL A 537 10.36 -4.20 40.00
N PRO A 538 9.56 -4.52 41.01
CA PRO A 538 8.19 -4.99 40.82
C PRO A 538 7.40 -4.03 39.94
N GLY A 539 6.70 -4.59 38.93
CA GLY A 539 5.98 -3.85 37.91
C GLY A 539 6.77 -3.56 36.64
N ASP A 540 8.05 -3.89 36.56
CA ASP A 540 8.82 -3.79 35.32
C ASP A 540 8.52 -4.99 34.38
N LEU A 541 8.67 -4.79 33.06
CA LEU A 541 8.56 -5.88 32.10
C LEU A 541 9.66 -6.91 32.31
N LYS A 542 9.29 -8.18 32.20
CA LYS A 542 10.19 -9.33 32.25
C LYS A 542 10.34 -9.91 30.86
N PHE A 543 11.58 -10.04 30.39
CA PHE A 543 11.91 -10.56 29.06
C PHE A 543 12.62 -11.93 29.16
N GLU A 544 12.59 -12.70 28.10
CA GLU A 544 13.36 -13.95 27.97
C GLU A 544 14.81 -13.63 27.61
N ASP A 545 15.76 -14.18 28.35
CA ASP A 545 17.18 -14.22 27.97
C ASP A 545 17.34 -15.32 26.91
N PHE A 546 17.22 -14.93 25.64
CA PHE A 546 17.12 -15.87 24.52
C PHE A 546 18.46 -16.50 24.17
N ASN A 547 19.54 -15.77 24.32
CA ASN A 547 20.91 -16.23 24.02
C ASN A 547 21.63 -16.83 25.25
N GLU A 548 20.98 -16.79 26.44
CA GLU A 548 21.48 -17.32 27.72
C GLU A 548 22.82 -16.70 28.16
N ASP A 549 23.04 -15.41 27.84
CA ASP A 549 24.27 -14.70 28.22
C ASP A 549 24.18 -13.97 29.57
N GLY A 550 23.04 -14.08 30.26
CA GLY A 550 22.82 -13.55 31.60
C GLY A 550 22.44 -12.07 31.65
N LYS A 551 22.02 -11.47 30.56
CA LYS A 551 21.54 -10.08 30.47
C LYS A 551 20.48 -9.95 29.41
N ILE A 552 19.67 -8.90 29.44
CA ILE A 552 18.68 -8.58 28.40
C ILE A 552 19.21 -7.40 27.57
N ASP A 553 19.46 -7.67 26.28
CA ASP A 553 19.89 -6.64 25.33
C ASP A 553 19.32 -6.89 23.91
N ALA A 554 19.85 -6.22 22.89
CA ALA A 554 19.40 -6.35 21.52
C ALA A 554 19.63 -7.78 20.92
N ASN A 555 20.52 -8.57 21.52
CA ASN A 555 20.84 -9.93 21.06
C ASN A 555 19.79 -10.95 21.49
N ASP A 556 18.88 -10.59 22.43
CA ASP A 556 17.76 -11.42 22.85
C ASP A 556 16.52 -11.27 21.97
N ARG A 557 16.59 -10.44 20.94
CA ARG A 557 15.50 -10.31 19.99
C ARG A 557 15.35 -11.59 19.19
N GLN A 558 14.10 -12.02 19.04
CA GLN A 558 13.75 -13.27 18.37
C GLN A 558 12.51 -13.10 17.51
N TYR A 559 12.22 -14.10 16.70
CA TYR A 559 10.98 -14.15 15.92
C TYR A 559 9.79 -14.40 16.85
N LEU A 560 8.90 -13.42 16.96
CA LEU A 560 7.70 -13.52 17.77
C LEU A 560 6.50 -14.02 16.98
N GLY A 561 6.46 -13.75 15.67
CA GLY A 561 5.34 -14.11 14.83
C GLY A 561 5.28 -13.28 13.55
N SER A 562 4.15 -13.27 12.89
CA SER A 562 3.91 -12.59 11.62
C SER A 562 2.83 -11.52 11.75
N MET A 563 2.94 -10.48 10.95
CA MET A 563 1.87 -9.51 10.74
C MET A 563 0.82 -10.00 9.74
N ASP A 564 1.06 -11.13 9.06
CA ASP A 564 0.09 -11.74 8.16
C ASP A 564 -1.04 -12.41 8.97
N GLN A 565 -2.26 -12.25 8.50
CA GLN A 565 -3.45 -12.87 9.10
C GLN A 565 -3.44 -14.41 8.92
N LEU A 566 -4.11 -15.12 9.83
CA LEU A 566 -4.37 -16.55 9.68
C LEU A 566 -5.30 -16.82 8.52
N PHE A 567 -6.38 -16.05 8.43
CA PHE A 567 -7.34 -16.07 7.32
C PHE A 567 -8.18 -14.80 7.34
N THR A 568 -8.84 -14.54 6.20
CA THR A 568 -9.88 -13.51 6.06
C THR A 568 -11.18 -14.16 5.63
N ILE A 569 -12.30 -13.69 6.18
CA ILE A 569 -13.64 -14.04 5.73
C ILE A 569 -14.42 -12.75 5.46
N ASN A 570 -15.03 -12.66 4.27
CA ASN A 570 -16.05 -11.68 3.97
C ASN A 570 -17.40 -12.42 3.84
N LEU A 571 -18.40 -11.96 4.59
CA LEU A 571 -19.73 -12.55 4.65
C LEU A 571 -20.77 -11.50 4.27
N GLY A 572 -21.19 -11.51 3.01
CA GLY A 572 -22.23 -10.66 2.48
C GLY A 572 -23.59 -11.36 2.50
N ASN A 573 -24.63 -10.65 2.91
CA ASN A 573 -26.02 -11.13 2.86
C ASN A 573 -26.91 -10.11 2.18
N THR A 574 -27.83 -10.59 1.35
CA THR A 574 -28.89 -9.79 0.75
C THR A 574 -30.24 -10.37 1.12
N LEU A 575 -31.06 -9.57 1.78
CA LEU A 575 -32.43 -9.89 2.12
C LEU A 575 -33.36 -9.01 1.29
N SER A 576 -34.31 -9.61 0.58
CA SER A 576 -35.24 -8.88 -0.27
C SER A 576 -36.69 -9.32 0.02
N TYR A 577 -37.55 -8.33 0.22
CA TYR A 577 -38.98 -8.56 0.39
C TYR A 577 -39.77 -7.37 -0.14
N LYS A 578 -40.68 -7.64 -1.10
CA LYS A 578 -41.44 -6.60 -1.82
C LYS A 578 -40.48 -5.56 -2.40
N ASN A 579 -40.65 -4.30 -2.04
CA ASN A 579 -39.87 -3.16 -2.50
C ASN A 579 -38.63 -2.89 -1.68
N PHE A 580 -38.42 -3.63 -0.58
CA PHE A 580 -37.32 -3.44 0.34
C PHE A 580 -36.19 -4.41 0.03
N SER A 581 -34.93 -3.93 0.17
CA SER A 581 -33.74 -4.75 0.15
C SER A 581 -32.78 -4.28 1.22
N LEU A 582 -32.24 -5.22 1.99
CA LEU A 582 -31.20 -5.02 2.98
C LEU A 582 -29.98 -5.83 2.58
N TYR A 583 -28.88 -5.15 2.38
CA TYR A 583 -27.56 -5.74 2.18
C TYR A 583 -26.69 -5.41 3.39
N PHE A 584 -25.94 -6.39 3.89
CA PHE A 584 -24.89 -6.19 4.89
C PHE A 584 -23.72 -7.11 4.62
N ASN A 585 -22.50 -6.61 4.92
CA ASN A 585 -21.26 -7.32 4.73
C ASN A 585 -20.41 -7.25 5.99
N PHE A 586 -20.05 -8.40 6.54
CA PHE A 586 -19.09 -8.54 7.61
C PHE A 586 -17.72 -8.94 7.05
N ARG A 587 -16.69 -8.28 7.56
CA ARG A 587 -15.30 -8.66 7.32
C ARG A 587 -14.68 -9.14 8.62
N TRP A 588 -14.15 -10.35 8.60
CA TRP A 588 -13.45 -10.97 9.71
C TRP A 588 -12.01 -11.25 9.29
N MET A 589 -11.04 -10.69 10.03
CA MET A 589 -9.62 -11.01 9.91
C MET A 589 -9.16 -11.65 11.21
N GLN A 590 -8.62 -12.86 11.10
CA GLN A 590 -8.23 -13.64 12.27
C GLN A 590 -6.71 -13.66 12.42
N GLY A 591 -6.26 -13.47 13.64
CA GLY A 591 -4.90 -13.68 14.11
C GLY A 591 -4.87 -14.49 15.40
N ASN A 592 -3.70 -14.66 15.96
CA ASN A 592 -3.43 -15.23 17.27
C ASN A 592 -2.09 -14.68 17.79
N ASP A 593 -1.53 -15.26 18.84
CA ASP A 593 -0.27 -14.82 19.46
C ASP A 593 0.95 -14.87 18.54
N THR A 594 0.84 -15.50 17.38
CA THR A 594 1.92 -15.63 16.38
C THR A 594 1.53 -15.11 14.99
N HIS A 595 0.31 -14.66 14.79
CA HIS A 595 -0.16 -14.18 13.50
C HIS A 595 -1.02 -12.93 13.66
N PHE A 596 -0.98 -12.08 12.64
CA PHE A 596 -1.68 -10.80 12.59
C PHE A 596 -1.30 -9.91 13.77
N LEU A 597 -0.01 -9.96 14.12
CA LEU A 597 0.54 -9.11 15.16
C LEU A 597 0.62 -7.67 14.69
N GLY A 598 0.35 -6.74 15.59
CA GLY A 598 0.63 -5.34 15.46
C GLY A 598 1.32 -4.86 16.73
N TYR A 599 2.03 -3.75 16.62
CA TYR A 599 2.56 -3.07 17.79
C TYR A 599 1.65 -1.91 18.18
N ASN A 600 1.45 -1.74 19.48
CA ASN A 600 0.62 -0.65 19.99
C ASN A 600 1.51 0.53 20.42
N PRO A 601 1.63 1.58 19.60
CA PRO A 601 2.45 2.73 19.93
C PRO A 601 1.93 3.53 21.13
N HIS A 602 0.67 3.36 21.51
CA HIS A 602 0.11 4.03 22.71
C HIS A 602 0.64 3.44 24.01
N ALA A 603 0.97 2.16 24.03
CA ALA A 603 1.59 1.51 25.18
C ALA A 603 3.00 2.05 25.48
N TYR A 604 3.62 2.73 24.52
CA TYR A 604 4.96 3.32 24.63
C TYR A 604 5.05 4.40 25.71
N SER A 605 3.96 5.03 26.07
CA SER A 605 3.92 6.23 26.91
C SER A 605 3.63 5.96 28.38
N ILE A 606 3.58 4.69 28.82
CA ILE A 606 3.25 4.36 30.23
C ILE A 606 4.28 4.94 31.22
N GLY A 607 5.50 5.18 30.76
CA GLY A 607 6.55 5.83 31.55
C GLY A 607 6.78 7.29 31.25
N GLY A 608 6.15 7.84 30.23
CA GLY A 608 6.38 9.21 29.74
C GLY A 608 5.29 10.20 30.13
N SER A 609 5.51 11.45 29.77
CA SER A 609 4.65 12.61 30.10
C SER A 609 3.33 12.67 29.33
N GLY A 610 2.80 11.60 28.77
CA GLY A 610 1.63 11.69 27.91
C GLY A 610 0.77 10.44 27.79
N ALA A 611 0.87 9.50 28.74
CA ALA A 611 0.06 8.30 28.71
C ALA A 611 -1.44 8.62 28.77
N GLN A 612 -2.20 8.17 27.77
CA GLN A 612 -3.66 8.12 27.89
C GLN A 612 -4.01 6.93 28.77
N LEU A 613 -4.24 7.21 30.05
CA LEU A 613 -4.45 6.23 31.11
C LEU A 613 -5.65 5.34 30.87
N ASP A 614 -6.69 5.84 30.17
CA ASP A 614 -7.92 5.11 29.90
C ASP A 614 -7.75 3.98 28.86
N ALA A 615 -6.62 3.94 28.14
CA ALA A 615 -6.37 2.94 27.11
C ALA A 615 -5.54 1.75 27.59
N VAL A 616 -4.94 1.83 28.78
CA VAL A 616 -4.06 0.80 29.32
C VAL A 616 -4.33 0.59 30.82
N ASP A 617 -4.22 -0.66 31.27
CA ASP A 617 -4.36 -1.04 32.68
C ASP A 617 -2.98 -1.43 33.22
N PRO A 618 -2.21 -0.46 33.76
CA PRO A 618 -0.83 -0.70 34.18
C PRO A 618 -0.75 -1.49 35.48
N TRP A 619 0.36 -2.16 35.68
CA TRP A 619 0.65 -2.83 36.93
C TRP A 619 0.72 -1.83 38.12
N THR A 620 0.06 -2.16 39.20
CA THR A 620 0.19 -1.48 40.50
C THR A 620 0.22 -2.53 41.63
N PRO A 621 0.63 -2.19 42.83
CA PRO A 621 0.59 -3.12 43.98
C PRO A 621 -0.80 -3.70 44.28
N THR A 622 -1.87 -3.09 43.80
CA THR A 622 -3.26 -3.53 43.93
C THR A 622 -3.87 -4.04 42.62
N ASN A 623 -3.17 -3.89 41.51
CA ASN A 623 -3.58 -4.36 40.18
C ASN A 623 -2.44 -5.17 39.56
N HIS A 624 -2.44 -6.47 39.78
CA HIS A 624 -1.43 -7.38 39.31
C HIS A 624 -1.73 -7.85 37.86
N THR A 625 -1.36 -7.06 36.87
CA THR A 625 -1.49 -7.41 35.47
C THR A 625 -0.15 -7.88 34.87
N ASN A 626 -0.21 -8.72 33.83
CA ASN A 626 0.93 -9.08 33.00
C ASN A 626 0.97 -8.33 31.67
N ASP A 627 -0.01 -7.44 31.42
CA ASP A 627 -0.15 -6.80 30.10
C ASP A 627 0.75 -5.57 29.97
N TYR A 628 0.71 -4.68 30.96
CA TYR A 628 1.44 -3.41 30.94
C TYR A 628 2.28 -3.22 32.21
N PRO A 629 3.46 -2.60 32.10
CA PRO A 629 4.32 -2.35 33.25
C PRO A 629 3.75 -1.26 34.16
N ARG A 630 4.43 -1.06 35.30
CA ARG A 630 4.14 0.04 36.22
C ARG A 630 4.33 1.41 35.59
N TYR A 631 3.72 2.43 36.19
CA TYR A 631 4.02 3.83 35.87
C TYR A 631 5.50 4.14 36.07
N GLY A 632 6.06 4.90 35.15
CA GLY A 632 7.48 5.30 35.20
C GLY A 632 8.44 4.19 34.76
N TYR A 633 7.97 3.08 34.20
CA TYR A 633 8.82 2.09 33.55
C TYR A 633 9.58 2.72 32.38
N ASN A 634 10.90 2.57 32.38
CA ASN A 634 11.74 3.04 31.27
C ASN A 634 11.93 1.94 30.23
N ASN A 635 11.26 2.07 29.11
CA ASN A 635 11.40 1.15 27.97
C ASN A 635 12.69 1.43 27.16
N SER A 636 13.85 1.37 27.82
CA SER A 636 15.16 1.68 27.21
C SER A 636 15.54 0.75 26.04
N LEU A 637 14.96 -0.43 26.00
CA LEU A 637 15.18 -1.43 24.94
C LEU A 637 14.23 -1.26 23.75
N ASN A 638 13.31 -0.28 23.80
CA ASN A 638 12.32 0.00 22.76
C ASN A 638 11.45 -1.21 22.39
N TYR A 639 11.00 -1.98 23.36
CA TYR A 639 10.04 -3.07 23.16
C TYR A 639 8.69 -2.53 22.67
N GLN A 640 8.05 -3.22 21.70
CA GLN A 640 6.91 -2.67 20.92
C GLN A 640 5.52 -3.16 21.35
N TYR A 641 5.32 -3.81 22.46
CA TYR A 641 4.01 -4.26 22.95
C TYR A 641 3.16 -4.97 21.88
N TRP A 642 3.69 -6.03 21.33
CA TRP A 642 3.05 -6.82 20.28
C TRP A 642 1.77 -7.49 20.78
N SER A 643 0.69 -7.39 20.01
CA SER A 643 -0.57 -8.09 20.28
C SER A 643 -1.32 -8.42 18.97
N PRO A 644 -2.20 -9.44 18.98
CA PRO A 644 -2.99 -9.80 17.81
C PRO A 644 -4.03 -8.72 17.49
N ARG A 645 -4.22 -8.45 16.20
CA ARG A 645 -5.15 -7.44 15.68
C ARG A 645 -6.45 -8.04 15.15
N SER A 646 -6.86 -9.21 15.61
CA SER A 646 -8.09 -9.88 15.15
C SER A 646 -9.31 -8.99 15.29
N PHE A 647 -10.17 -8.98 14.28
CA PHE A 647 -11.41 -8.19 14.33
C PHE A 647 -12.53 -8.79 13.49
N LEU A 648 -13.76 -8.44 13.86
CA LEU A 648 -14.97 -8.58 13.06
C LEU A 648 -15.57 -7.17 12.86
N LYS A 649 -15.71 -6.75 11.60
CA LYS A 649 -16.20 -5.42 11.23
C LYS A 649 -17.47 -5.51 10.39
N LEU A 650 -18.48 -4.72 10.70
CA LEU A 650 -19.60 -4.48 9.80
C LEU A 650 -19.15 -3.44 8.76
N LYS A 651 -18.68 -3.98 7.61
CA LYS A 651 -18.04 -3.20 6.55
C LYS A 651 -19.04 -2.35 5.78
N ASP A 652 -20.17 -2.95 5.41
CA ASP A 652 -21.21 -2.30 4.64
C ASP A 652 -22.60 -2.65 5.17
N LEU A 653 -23.47 -1.66 5.19
CA LEU A 653 -24.91 -1.82 5.41
C LEU A 653 -25.65 -0.94 4.44
N VAL A 654 -26.52 -1.51 3.62
CA VAL A 654 -27.32 -0.77 2.65
C VAL A 654 -28.78 -1.19 2.79
N PHE A 655 -29.62 -0.26 3.18
CA PHE A 655 -31.07 -0.44 3.15
C PHE A 655 -31.65 0.35 1.98
N SER A 656 -32.44 -0.29 1.12
CA SER A 656 -32.99 0.34 -0.05
C SER A 656 -34.45 0.03 -0.27
N TYR A 657 -35.14 0.98 -0.88
CA TYR A 657 -36.54 0.89 -1.29
C TYR A 657 -36.66 1.23 -2.78
N ASN A 658 -37.23 0.31 -3.55
CA ASN A 658 -37.52 0.49 -4.97
C ASN A 658 -38.98 0.90 -5.10
N PHE A 659 -39.26 2.05 -5.68
CA PHE A 659 -40.64 2.50 -5.88
C PHE A 659 -41.35 1.65 -6.91
N ASP A 660 -42.64 1.33 -6.65
CA ASP A 660 -43.44 0.63 -7.61
C ASP A 660 -43.58 1.48 -8.90
N GLN A 661 -43.32 0.86 -10.01
CA GLN A 661 -43.40 1.51 -11.34
C GLN A 661 -44.78 2.12 -11.61
N LYS A 662 -45.85 1.59 -11.05
CA LYS A 662 -47.21 2.14 -11.15
C LYS A 662 -47.32 3.53 -10.51
N LEU A 663 -46.56 3.81 -9.48
CA LEU A 663 -46.57 5.09 -8.77
C LEU A 663 -45.75 6.16 -9.48
N ILE A 664 -44.68 5.79 -10.17
CA ILE A 664 -43.70 6.74 -10.72
C ILE A 664 -43.87 6.98 -12.24
N LYS A 665 -44.44 6.00 -12.97
CA LYS A 665 -44.65 6.10 -14.40
C LYS A 665 -45.53 7.30 -14.84
N PRO A 666 -46.61 7.72 -14.10
CA PRO A 666 -47.37 8.91 -14.47
C PRO A 666 -46.52 10.21 -14.49
N TYR A 667 -45.41 10.22 -13.82
CA TYR A 667 -44.45 11.35 -13.77
C TYR A 667 -43.32 11.22 -14.81
N GLY A 668 -43.41 10.25 -15.73
CA GLY A 668 -42.39 10.00 -16.75
C GLY A 668 -41.10 9.35 -16.19
N ILE A 669 -41.14 8.80 -14.98
CA ILE A 669 -39.98 8.15 -14.30
C ILE A 669 -40.10 6.64 -14.52
N GLU A 670 -39.09 6.01 -15.12
CA GLU A 670 -39.06 4.57 -15.39
C GLU A 670 -38.60 3.74 -14.17
N GLY A 671 -37.81 4.30 -13.29
CA GLY A 671 -37.34 3.65 -12.06
C GLY A 671 -36.84 4.67 -11.03
N LEU A 672 -37.21 4.46 -9.77
CA LEU A 672 -36.74 5.26 -8.63
C LEU A 672 -36.37 4.33 -7.49
N ARG A 673 -35.15 4.47 -7.00
CA ARG A 673 -34.64 3.78 -5.83
C ARG A 673 -34.13 4.78 -4.84
N LEU A 674 -34.59 4.70 -3.60
CA LEU A 674 -33.96 5.38 -2.47
C LEU A 674 -33.16 4.39 -1.65
N TYR A 675 -32.04 4.83 -1.13
CA TYR A 675 -31.23 3.99 -0.24
C TYR A 675 -30.53 4.82 0.83
N VAL A 676 -30.26 4.17 1.97
CA VAL A 676 -29.39 4.65 3.00
C VAL A 676 -28.26 3.64 3.16
N SER A 677 -27.04 4.12 3.18
CA SER A 677 -25.86 3.26 3.33
C SER A 677 -24.96 3.77 4.45
N GLY A 678 -24.31 2.83 5.15
CA GLY A 678 -23.25 3.09 6.11
C GLY A 678 -22.08 2.15 5.85
N THR A 679 -20.88 2.63 6.05
CA THR A 679 -19.64 1.86 5.93
C THR A 679 -18.87 1.92 7.23
N ASP A 680 -18.16 0.82 7.57
CA ASP A 680 -17.32 0.71 8.78
C ASP A 680 -18.07 1.10 10.07
N LEU A 681 -19.33 0.61 10.21
CA LEU A 681 -20.26 1.06 11.26
C LEU A 681 -19.84 0.65 12.66
N PHE A 682 -19.27 -0.51 12.82
CA PHE A 682 -18.66 -0.95 14.07
C PHE A 682 -17.61 -2.03 13.86
N THR A 683 -16.70 -2.14 14.82
CA THR A 683 -15.63 -3.14 14.88
C THR A 683 -15.64 -3.82 16.24
N ILE A 684 -15.64 -5.15 16.24
CA ILE A 684 -15.45 -5.97 17.44
C ILE A 684 -14.02 -6.48 17.40
N THR A 685 -13.21 -6.10 18.38
CA THR A 685 -11.79 -6.45 18.46
C THR A 685 -11.30 -6.40 19.91
N GLY A 686 -10.27 -7.18 20.21
CA GLY A 686 -9.48 -7.05 21.44
C GLY A 686 -8.27 -6.11 21.26
N TRP A 687 -8.06 -5.58 20.05
CA TRP A 687 -6.98 -4.65 19.75
C TRP A 687 -7.22 -3.29 20.44
N THR A 688 -6.21 -2.79 21.13
CA THR A 688 -6.28 -1.53 21.92
C THR A 688 -5.73 -0.32 21.16
N GLY A 689 -5.19 -0.50 19.96
CA GLY A 689 -4.72 0.58 19.09
C GLY A 689 -5.85 1.24 18.28
N LEU A 690 -5.46 2.04 17.28
CA LEU A 690 -6.41 2.58 16.30
C LEU A 690 -7.08 1.46 15.50
N ASP A 691 -7.62 1.76 14.31
CA ASP A 691 -8.28 0.73 13.51
C ASP A 691 -7.36 -0.50 13.29
N PRO A 692 -7.78 -1.71 13.71
CA PRO A 692 -6.97 -2.92 13.57
C PRO A 692 -6.70 -3.30 12.10
N GLU A 693 -7.49 -2.81 11.15
CA GLU A 693 -7.31 -3.04 9.72
C GLU A 693 -6.10 -2.27 9.17
N ASP A 694 -5.86 -1.05 9.64
CA ASP A 694 -4.80 -0.15 9.16
C ASP A 694 -3.41 -0.43 9.75
N GLY A 695 -3.29 -1.40 10.63
CA GLY A 695 -2.01 -1.84 11.17
C GLY A 695 -1.42 -1.00 12.29
N GLY A 696 -2.16 -0.02 12.81
CA GLY A 696 -1.76 0.75 13.99
C GLY A 696 -0.61 1.73 13.79
N THR A 697 -0.11 1.90 12.56
CA THR A 697 0.90 2.91 12.27
C THR A 697 0.27 4.29 12.33
N ILE A 698 0.42 4.97 13.47
CA ILE A 698 0.17 6.42 13.58
C ILE A 698 1.22 7.23 12.81
N ALA A 699 2.21 6.60 12.22
CA ALA A 699 3.17 7.25 11.34
C ALA A 699 2.42 7.86 10.16
N GLY A 700 2.05 9.11 10.35
CA GLY A 700 1.20 9.90 9.50
C GLY A 700 1.60 9.87 8.05
N GLY A 701 0.73 9.33 7.28
CA GLY A 701 0.60 9.51 5.87
C GLY A 701 -0.74 8.88 5.49
N PRO A 702 -1.54 9.50 4.63
CA PRO A 702 -2.64 8.78 4.03
C PRO A 702 -2.01 7.60 3.28
N THR A 703 -2.19 6.39 3.79
CA THR A 703 -2.00 5.21 2.96
C THR A 703 -3.05 5.33 1.87
N SER A 704 -2.62 5.77 0.71
CA SER A 704 -3.42 5.71 -0.51
C SER A 704 -3.71 4.23 -0.78
N SER A 705 -4.89 3.79 -0.43
CA SER A 705 -5.51 2.61 -1.01
C SER A 705 -5.96 2.91 -2.43
#